data_7554ad12d0ed984892cf3fca7f77929b
#
_entry.id   7554ad12d0ed984892cf3fca7f77929b
#
_cell.length_a   1.000
_cell.length_b   1.000
_cell.length_c   1.000
_cell.angle_alpha   90.00
_cell.angle_beta   90.00
_cell.angle_gamma   90.00
#
_symmetry.space_group_name_H-M   'P 1'
#
loop_
_entity.id
_entity.type
_entity.pdbx_description
1 polymer ?
#
loop_
_entity_poly.entity_id
_entity_poly.type
_entity_poly.pdbx_seq_one_letter_code
_entity_poly.pdbx_strand_id
1 'polypeptide(L)'
;MSKTVTAPIAMSDPAEESPAPRRSVGRVIGITLYSVVAGLVVLALIAVGFVVFTVERSFPELSGEVAVAGLDEQVTVQRDSLGIPTITADSTHDLFYAQGYVHAQDRFWEMDFRRHVTSGRLSELFGESQLGTDAFLRTLGWREIAEQEVEALGESERAYYEAYADGVNAYLADHDGADASFEYAVLGLQNADYEIEPWTPADSVAWLKAMAWDLRSNIEDETERAVIAPDFSQAEMEELYPAYPFDRNPVIVPQISSVLPVGTVPDGARVTAPEQDAATSSIEWTEVDGVIEAVSELVGGVGEGIGSNSWVVSGNHTESGMPLLANDPHLGASLPSVWHQIQLKCSAVSATCPFDVAGFGFSGVPGVIIGHNDQVAWGFTNLTTDVTDLYLERIEGDSAWYDGALMPLQQRTETLKVAGGEDVELDIRSTVNGPIVSGLTDDFTAIAEDPFTGTDGTVTAPTDAPAGEYAVSLRWTALEPGTTASAIFALNTARDFDDFRAAASLFDVPAQNLIYADVEGNIGYQTPGRLPVRGAGDGSMPQPGWDSAYAWQSYIPFEELPVVYNPTDGFIVTANNAIVDEEYPYFLTRDWDYGWRAARITEMIQRKIANGPITLDDMRAIQADNASFIGVRLTAAYLDVTTGDDETDAALGLLREWDGQNAADSAGAAYANVLWDTLARNVFVAERENPVPLTDQGRMFLVFDALLDDPESPWWTNDALDVSGMDDMLKRSAIDATERLVELQGDTPERWNWGGLHALPLVNDTFGTSGIAPIEWLFNRGPYSVGGGSSVVNATGWSLGSDFATITVPSMRMVIDLSDFDASGWNHLTGTSGHAFHSNYVDQTEAWQQAELTPWAFTPDAVDASATDTLVLTPAD
;
A
#
# COMPACT_ATOMS: atom_id res chain seq x y z
N MET A 1 101.88 35.28 60.00
CA MET A 1 102.21 36.69 59.81
C MET A 1 101.28 37.34 58.86
N SER A 2 100.46 38.19 59.40
CA SER A 2 100.16 39.57 58.98
C SER A 2 99.70 39.82 57.60
N LYS A 3 98.75 40.51 57.26
CA LYS A 3 98.13 41.72 57.79
C LYS A 3 96.76 41.90 57.17
N THR A 4 95.83 42.30 58.00
CA THR A 4 94.49 42.94 57.75
C THR A 4 94.59 44.17 56.82
N VAL A 5 93.80 44.36 55.83
CA VAL A 5 93.31 45.70 55.43
C VAL A 5 91.80 45.62 55.11
N THR A 6 91.14 46.44 55.86
CA THR A 6 89.71 46.78 55.79
C THR A 6 89.55 47.87 54.72
N ALA A 7 88.51 47.69 53.85
CA ALA A 7 87.98 48.74 52.95
C ALA A 7 86.52 48.75 53.03
N PRO A 8 85.78 49.89 52.86
CA PRO A 8 84.42 50.12 53.32
C PRO A 8 83.26 49.61 52.49
N ILE A 9 82.20 49.36 53.18
CA ILE A 9 80.89 48.94 52.65
C ILE A 9 80.26 50.11 51.86
N ALA A 10 80.06 49.91 50.62
CA ALA A 10 79.19 50.70 49.78
C ALA A 10 77.74 50.11 49.84
N MET A 11 76.77 50.91 50.30
CA MET A 11 75.35 50.58 50.23
C MET A 11 74.93 50.59 48.75
N SER A 12 74.44 49.48 48.29
CA SER A 12 73.75 49.37 47.00
C SER A 12 72.26 49.67 47.21
N ASP A 13 71.73 50.58 46.41
CA ASP A 13 70.32 50.89 46.35
C ASP A 13 69.52 49.60 45.95
N PRO A 14 68.24 49.49 46.39
CA PRO A 14 67.37 48.42 46.10
C PRO A 14 66.97 48.55 44.61
N ALA A 15 67.22 47.48 43.87
CA ALA A 15 66.77 47.37 42.49
C ALA A 15 65.22 47.47 42.39
N GLU A 16 64.73 48.41 41.63
CA GLU A 16 63.33 48.47 41.19
C GLU A 16 62.96 47.19 40.48
N GLU A 17 62.07 46.35 41.06
CA GLU A 17 61.37 45.28 40.41
C GLU A 17 60.41 45.85 39.35
N SER A 18 60.68 45.65 38.05
CA SER A 18 59.80 45.91 36.96
C SER A 18 58.52 45.14 37.14
N PRO A 19 57.29 45.74 37.13
CA PRO A 19 56.06 45.01 37.28
C PRO A 19 55.90 44.09 36.08
N ALA A 20 55.66 42.79 36.31
CA ALA A 20 55.26 41.82 35.31
C ALA A 20 54.08 42.32 34.46
N PRO A 21 54.03 42.18 33.13
CA PRO A 21 52.99 42.71 32.31
C PRO A 21 51.66 42.08 32.73
N ARG A 22 50.78 42.86 33.35
CA ARG A 22 49.37 42.46 33.60
C ARG A 22 48.71 42.18 32.26
N ARG A 23 48.44 40.90 31.96
CA ARG A 23 47.64 40.52 30.84
C ARG A 23 46.26 41.15 31.00
N SER A 24 45.83 41.99 30.06
CA SER A 24 44.52 42.66 30.14
C SER A 24 43.45 41.58 30.21
N VAL A 25 42.53 41.68 31.13
CA VAL A 25 41.42 40.72 31.32
C VAL A 25 40.65 40.53 30.00
N GLY A 26 40.47 41.58 29.21
CA GLY A 26 39.84 41.51 27.89
C GLY A 26 40.58 40.64 26.86
N ARG A 27 41.95 40.60 26.90
CA ARG A 27 42.76 39.75 26.04
C ARG A 27 42.67 38.27 26.43
N VAL A 28 42.56 37.98 27.71
CA VAL A 28 42.36 36.60 28.22
C VAL A 28 40.95 36.12 27.85
N ILE A 29 39.91 36.92 28.06
CA ILE A 29 38.53 36.63 27.66
C ILE A 29 38.44 36.41 26.13
N GLY A 30 39.07 37.29 25.35
CA GLY A 30 39.10 37.15 23.88
C GLY A 30 39.77 35.86 23.40
N ILE A 31 40.92 35.47 24.01
CA ILE A 31 41.62 34.21 23.69
C ILE A 31 40.80 33.01 24.12
N THR A 32 40.17 33.02 25.27
CA THR A 32 39.31 31.95 25.76
C THR A 32 38.08 31.81 24.86
N LEU A 33 37.40 32.89 24.51
CA LEU A 33 36.26 32.87 23.60
C LEU A 33 36.66 32.32 22.22
N TYR A 34 37.79 32.78 21.65
CA TYR A 34 38.33 32.25 20.38
C TYR A 34 38.65 30.77 20.46
N SER A 35 39.26 30.30 21.56
CA SER A 35 39.59 28.90 21.78
C SER A 35 38.32 28.04 21.92
N VAL A 36 37.29 28.54 22.58
CA VAL A 36 35.98 27.86 22.68
C VAL A 36 35.31 27.79 21.31
N VAL A 37 35.25 28.89 20.57
CA VAL A 37 34.70 28.89 19.20
C VAL A 37 35.50 27.99 18.26
N ALA A 38 36.84 28.05 18.32
CA ALA A 38 37.68 27.15 17.53
C ALA A 38 37.49 25.69 17.93
N GLY A 39 37.33 25.37 19.22
CA GLY A 39 37.00 24.04 19.69
C GLY A 39 35.63 23.58 19.22
N LEU A 40 34.62 24.44 19.25
CA LEU A 40 33.28 24.11 18.71
C LEU A 40 33.31 23.89 17.17
N VAL A 41 34.08 24.70 16.45
CA VAL A 41 34.26 24.51 15.01
C VAL A 41 34.95 23.18 14.70
N VAL A 42 36.00 22.81 15.44
CA VAL A 42 36.68 21.51 15.28
C VAL A 42 35.75 20.36 15.62
N LEU A 43 34.96 20.47 16.70
CA LEU A 43 33.95 19.47 17.05
C LEU A 43 32.85 19.34 15.96
N ALA A 44 32.40 20.45 15.42
CA ALA A 44 31.46 20.46 14.31
C ALA A 44 32.02 19.81 13.05
N LEU A 45 33.31 20.09 12.71
CA LEU A 45 33.97 19.44 11.57
C LEU A 45 34.18 17.94 11.79
N ILE A 46 34.48 17.52 13.02
CA ILE A 46 34.58 16.08 13.34
C ILE A 46 33.20 15.42 13.24
N ALA A 47 32.14 16.08 13.76
CA ALA A 47 30.77 15.56 13.64
C ALA A 47 30.33 15.46 12.17
N VAL A 48 30.57 16.49 11.35
CA VAL A 48 30.30 16.43 9.90
C VAL A 48 31.11 15.31 9.23
N GLY A 49 32.41 15.19 9.52
CA GLY A 49 33.25 14.13 8.99
C GLY A 49 32.75 12.72 9.40
N PHE A 50 32.27 12.58 10.63
CA PHE A 50 31.67 11.33 11.10
C PHE A 50 30.35 11.01 10.36
N VAL A 51 29.47 12.00 10.20
CA VAL A 51 28.21 11.83 9.44
C VAL A 51 28.50 11.45 8.00
N VAL A 52 29.40 12.18 7.31
CA VAL A 52 29.80 11.85 5.92
C VAL A 52 30.36 10.44 5.84
N PHE A 53 31.25 10.04 6.74
CA PHE A 53 31.77 8.67 6.78
C PHE A 53 30.68 7.63 6.99
N THR A 54 29.73 7.88 7.91
CA THR A 54 28.62 6.96 8.20
C THR A 54 27.69 6.82 7.01
N VAL A 55 27.42 7.90 6.29
CA VAL A 55 26.60 7.90 5.06
C VAL A 55 27.32 7.18 3.91
N GLU A 56 28.61 7.53 3.66
CA GLU A 56 29.34 6.99 2.49
C GLU A 56 29.62 5.50 2.60
N ARG A 57 29.78 4.95 3.80
CA ARG A 57 30.09 3.52 3.97
C ARG A 57 28.92 2.58 3.66
N SER A 58 27.67 3.09 3.65
CA SER A 58 26.46 2.35 3.28
C SER A 58 26.08 2.50 1.80
N PHE A 59 26.88 3.23 1.00
CA PHE A 59 26.63 3.30 -0.44
C PHE A 59 26.99 1.98 -1.12
N PRO A 60 26.15 1.53 -2.08
CA PRO A 60 26.41 0.32 -2.84
C PRO A 60 27.62 0.46 -3.78
N GLU A 61 28.36 -0.63 -4.00
CA GLU A 61 29.31 -0.72 -5.11
C GLU A 61 28.57 -1.05 -6.40
N LEU A 62 28.47 -0.08 -7.31
CA LEU A 62 27.70 -0.22 -8.57
C LEU A 62 28.57 -0.64 -9.76
N SER A 63 29.91 -0.56 -9.66
CA SER A 63 30.83 -0.83 -10.74
C SER A 63 32.09 -1.56 -10.24
N GLY A 64 32.66 -2.44 -11.07
CA GLY A 64 33.86 -3.17 -10.73
C GLY A 64 33.67 -4.67 -10.69
N GLU A 65 34.45 -5.37 -9.89
CA GLU A 65 34.42 -6.82 -9.72
C GLU A 65 34.46 -7.16 -8.23
N VAL A 66 33.46 -7.94 -7.79
CA VAL A 66 33.33 -8.39 -6.40
C VAL A 66 33.29 -9.91 -6.38
N ALA A 67 34.16 -10.51 -5.55
CA ALA A 67 34.17 -11.95 -5.35
C ALA A 67 33.23 -12.32 -4.21
N VAL A 68 32.24 -13.17 -4.49
CA VAL A 68 31.22 -13.61 -3.55
C VAL A 68 31.20 -15.13 -3.42
N ALA A 69 30.99 -15.62 -2.21
CA ALA A 69 30.95 -17.07 -1.96
C ALA A 69 29.56 -17.61 -2.34
N GLY A 70 29.52 -18.75 -3.00
CA GLY A 70 28.27 -19.44 -3.32
C GLY A 70 27.78 -19.28 -4.76
N LEU A 71 28.35 -18.38 -5.57
CA LEU A 71 28.15 -18.37 -7.02
C LEU A 71 28.81 -19.56 -7.69
N ASP A 72 28.15 -20.13 -8.69
CA ASP A 72 28.74 -21.17 -9.54
C ASP A 72 29.57 -20.57 -10.67
N GLU A 73 29.07 -19.50 -11.32
CA GLU A 73 29.70 -18.81 -12.43
C GLU A 73 29.60 -17.29 -12.27
N GLN A 74 30.25 -16.54 -13.16
CA GLN A 74 30.24 -15.08 -13.15
C GLN A 74 28.83 -14.53 -13.51
N VAL A 75 28.38 -13.49 -12.79
CA VAL A 75 27.16 -12.74 -13.09
C VAL A 75 27.50 -11.30 -13.40
N THR A 76 26.81 -10.72 -14.39
CA THR A 76 26.93 -9.31 -14.74
C THR A 76 25.67 -8.55 -14.31
N VAL A 77 25.85 -7.44 -13.60
CA VAL A 77 24.79 -6.50 -13.22
C VAL A 77 25.07 -5.17 -13.91
N GLN A 78 24.26 -4.82 -14.90
CA GLN A 78 24.33 -3.54 -15.61
C GLN A 78 23.24 -2.61 -15.08
N ARG A 79 23.59 -1.36 -14.80
CA ARG A 79 22.60 -0.36 -14.35
C ARG A 79 22.56 0.80 -15.33
N ASP A 80 21.37 1.30 -15.59
CA ASP A 80 21.15 2.51 -16.37
C ASP A 80 21.32 3.80 -15.53
N SER A 81 21.00 4.94 -16.09
CA SER A 81 21.13 6.24 -15.39
C SER A 81 20.16 6.43 -14.22
N LEU A 82 19.07 5.65 -14.14
CA LEU A 82 18.13 5.62 -13.03
C LEU A 82 18.50 4.55 -11.98
N GLY A 83 19.65 3.88 -12.18
CA GLY A 83 20.12 2.82 -11.30
C GLY A 83 19.38 1.50 -11.46
N ILE A 84 18.53 1.35 -12.46
CA ILE A 84 17.72 0.15 -12.68
C ILE A 84 18.63 -1.01 -13.11
N PRO A 85 18.66 -2.15 -12.37
CA PRO A 85 19.56 -3.25 -12.67
C PRO A 85 19.01 -4.22 -13.72
N THR A 86 19.86 -4.61 -14.66
CA THR A 86 19.73 -5.79 -15.52
C THR A 86 20.76 -6.82 -15.06
N ILE A 87 20.29 -7.97 -14.59
CA ILE A 87 21.11 -9.09 -14.11
C ILE A 87 21.18 -10.14 -15.21
N THR A 88 22.41 -10.51 -15.63
CA THR A 88 22.64 -11.56 -16.64
C THR A 88 23.47 -12.69 -16.04
N ALA A 89 22.94 -13.92 -16.07
CA ALA A 89 23.56 -15.12 -15.53
C ALA A 89 23.41 -16.34 -16.46
N ASP A 90 24.23 -17.37 -16.26
CA ASP A 90 24.18 -18.61 -17.06
C ASP A 90 23.29 -19.69 -16.45
N SER A 91 22.92 -19.55 -15.16
CA SER A 91 22.07 -20.48 -14.44
C SER A 91 20.96 -19.74 -13.65
N THR A 92 19.85 -20.46 -13.34
CA THR A 92 18.80 -19.92 -12.46
C THR A 92 19.29 -19.71 -11.04
N HIS A 93 20.20 -20.55 -10.55
CA HIS A 93 20.82 -20.37 -9.24
C HIS A 93 21.51 -19.02 -9.16
N ASP A 94 22.46 -18.74 -10.08
CA ASP A 94 23.24 -17.51 -10.06
C ASP A 94 22.38 -16.28 -10.35
N LEU A 95 21.30 -16.44 -11.15
CA LEU A 95 20.36 -15.36 -11.46
C LEU A 95 19.62 -14.89 -10.20
N PHE A 96 19.01 -15.80 -9.45
CA PHE A 96 18.28 -15.44 -8.23
C PHE A 96 19.22 -15.12 -7.07
N TYR A 97 20.40 -15.73 -7.00
CA TYR A 97 21.43 -15.34 -6.06
C TYR A 97 21.83 -13.86 -6.27
N ALA A 98 22.09 -13.47 -7.51
CA ALA A 98 22.45 -12.09 -7.82
C ALA A 98 21.27 -11.12 -7.59
N GLN A 99 20.02 -11.56 -7.82
CA GLN A 99 18.85 -10.74 -7.46
C GLN A 99 18.81 -10.48 -5.95
N GLY A 100 19.01 -11.49 -5.11
CA GLY A 100 19.08 -11.34 -3.66
C GLY A 100 20.18 -10.38 -3.21
N TYR A 101 21.39 -10.51 -3.81
CA TYR A 101 22.50 -9.62 -3.55
C TYR A 101 22.18 -8.15 -3.92
N VAL A 102 21.60 -7.92 -5.09
CA VAL A 102 21.22 -6.59 -5.60
C VAL A 102 20.10 -5.96 -4.76
N HIS A 103 19.10 -6.74 -4.38
CA HIS A 103 18.02 -6.23 -3.50
C HIS A 103 18.58 -5.83 -2.13
N ALA A 104 19.47 -6.63 -1.55
CA ALA A 104 20.13 -6.27 -0.29
C ALA A 104 21.01 -5.02 -0.45
N GLN A 105 21.75 -4.90 -1.54
CA GLN A 105 22.56 -3.73 -1.86
C GLN A 105 21.73 -2.43 -1.96
N ASP A 106 20.54 -2.50 -2.55
CA ASP A 106 19.70 -1.34 -2.83
C ASP A 106 18.74 -0.99 -1.68
N ARG A 107 18.22 -1.99 -0.94
CA ARG A 107 17.02 -1.86 -0.10
C ARG A 107 17.05 -2.69 1.18
N PHE A 108 18.22 -3.04 1.74
CA PHE A 108 18.26 -4.03 2.84
C PHE A 108 17.49 -3.59 4.09
N TRP A 109 17.53 -2.30 4.49
CA TRP A 109 16.73 -1.83 5.63
C TRP A 109 15.23 -2.10 5.44
N GLU A 110 14.70 -1.79 4.26
CA GLU A 110 13.30 -2.05 3.91
C GLU A 110 12.97 -3.55 4.02
N MET A 111 13.85 -4.41 3.50
CA MET A 111 13.69 -5.86 3.61
C MET A 111 13.67 -6.32 5.07
N ASP A 112 14.59 -5.86 5.88
CA ASP A 112 14.71 -6.24 7.30
C ASP A 112 13.52 -5.71 8.13
N PHE A 113 13.10 -4.48 7.88
CA PHE A 113 11.89 -3.91 8.49
C PHE A 113 10.65 -4.74 8.14
N ARG A 114 10.43 -5.04 6.86
CA ARG A 114 9.30 -5.86 6.38
C ARG A 114 9.29 -7.26 6.98
N ARG A 115 10.44 -7.87 7.17
CA ARG A 115 10.56 -9.16 7.87
C ARG A 115 10.11 -9.07 9.32
N HIS A 116 10.38 -7.97 10.02
CA HIS A 116 9.91 -7.74 11.37
C HIS A 116 8.39 -7.50 11.41
N VAL A 117 7.85 -6.73 10.46
CA VAL A 117 6.39 -6.57 10.30
C VAL A 117 5.73 -7.95 10.12
N THR A 118 6.13 -8.69 9.09
CA THR A 118 5.48 -9.96 8.72
C THR A 118 5.62 -11.06 9.77
N SER A 119 6.57 -10.89 10.69
CA SER A 119 6.80 -11.82 11.80
C SER A 119 6.20 -11.35 13.13
N GLY A 120 5.57 -10.15 13.19
CA GLY A 120 5.09 -9.53 14.43
C GLY A 120 6.23 -9.35 15.44
N ARG A 121 7.32 -8.68 15.03
CA ARG A 121 8.56 -8.51 15.79
C ARG A 121 9.04 -7.05 15.82
N LEU A 122 8.16 -6.10 15.56
CA LEU A 122 8.49 -4.68 15.57
C LEU A 122 8.94 -4.18 16.94
N SER A 123 8.43 -4.77 18.02
CA SER A 123 8.86 -4.48 19.39
C SER A 123 10.32 -4.83 19.67
N GLU A 124 10.90 -5.76 18.90
CA GLU A 124 12.35 -6.05 18.94
C GLU A 124 13.19 -4.88 18.39
N LEU A 125 12.64 -4.05 17.51
CA LEU A 125 13.29 -2.86 16.96
C LEU A 125 12.99 -1.60 17.81
N PHE A 126 11.69 -1.36 18.11
CA PHE A 126 11.19 -0.06 18.60
C PHE A 126 10.62 -0.07 20.03
N GLY A 127 10.60 -1.24 20.68
CA GLY A 127 10.17 -1.37 22.10
C GLY A 127 8.65 -1.45 22.28
N GLU A 128 8.19 -1.13 23.48
CA GLU A 128 6.82 -1.36 23.96
C GLU A 128 5.71 -0.73 23.10
N SER A 129 5.99 0.33 22.35
CA SER A 129 5.01 1.00 21.49
C SER A 129 4.48 0.12 20.35
N GLN A 130 5.17 -0.96 20.02
CA GLN A 130 4.81 -1.87 18.93
C GLN A 130 4.12 -3.16 19.39
N LEU A 131 3.91 -3.33 20.69
CA LEU A 131 3.34 -4.56 21.24
C LEU A 131 1.93 -4.87 20.70
N GLY A 132 1.08 -3.86 20.52
CA GLY A 132 -0.26 -4.05 19.96
C GLY A 132 -0.21 -4.54 18.53
N THR A 133 0.60 -3.92 17.69
CA THR A 133 0.83 -4.33 16.30
C THR A 133 1.39 -5.75 16.22
N ASP A 134 2.42 -6.05 17.01
CA ASP A 134 2.99 -7.40 17.07
C ASP A 134 1.97 -8.45 17.55
N ALA A 135 1.16 -8.13 18.56
CA ALA A 135 0.12 -9.02 19.06
C ALA A 135 -0.92 -9.36 17.99
N PHE A 136 -1.34 -8.35 17.19
CA PHE A 136 -2.26 -8.56 16.08
C PHE A 136 -1.64 -9.44 14.98
N LEU A 137 -0.44 -9.11 14.52
CA LEU A 137 0.28 -9.87 13.47
C LEU A 137 0.59 -11.31 13.90
N ARG A 138 1.00 -11.51 15.18
CA ARG A 138 1.19 -12.85 15.75
C ARG A 138 -0.12 -13.63 15.86
N THR A 139 -1.21 -12.96 16.17
CA THR A 139 -2.53 -13.60 16.20
C THR A 139 -2.93 -14.11 14.81
N LEU A 140 -2.66 -13.35 13.75
CA LEU A 140 -2.87 -13.81 12.37
C LEU A 140 -1.88 -14.89 11.92
N GLY A 141 -0.66 -14.92 12.45
CA GLY A 141 0.32 -15.97 12.21
C GLY A 141 0.90 -16.04 10.82
N TRP A 142 1.10 -14.91 10.15
CA TRP A 142 1.62 -14.86 8.77
C TRP A 142 2.94 -15.59 8.58
N ARG A 143 3.86 -15.43 9.54
CA ARG A 143 5.16 -16.11 9.51
C ARG A 143 5.03 -17.64 9.52
N GLU A 144 4.18 -18.17 10.39
CA GLU A 144 3.95 -19.60 10.51
C GLU A 144 3.36 -20.20 9.22
N ILE A 145 2.42 -19.46 8.59
CA ILE A 145 1.82 -19.85 7.31
C ILE A 145 2.88 -19.81 6.19
N ALA A 146 3.71 -18.77 6.13
CA ALA A 146 4.77 -18.65 5.15
C ALA A 146 5.80 -19.80 5.26
N GLU A 147 6.14 -20.25 6.48
CA GLU A 147 7.01 -21.41 6.70
C GLU A 147 6.38 -22.69 6.15
N GLN A 148 5.07 -22.89 6.33
CA GLN A 148 4.34 -24.04 5.76
C GLN A 148 4.31 -23.97 4.24
N GLU A 149 4.14 -22.77 3.64
CA GLU A 149 4.18 -22.58 2.18
C GLU A 149 5.57 -22.91 1.62
N VAL A 150 6.64 -22.47 2.26
CA VAL A 150 8.02 -22.82 1.89
C VAL A 150 8.25 -24.33 1.93
N GLU A 151 7.72 -25.02 2.95
CA GLU A 151 7.80 -26.48 3.03
C GLU A 151 7.03 -27.19 1.90
N ALA A 152 5.96 -26.57 1.40
CA ALA A 152 5.11 -27.09 0.32
C ALA A 152 5.62 -26.78 -1.08
N LEU A 153 6.58 -25.86 -1.26
CA LEU A 153 7.15 -25.50 -2.58
C LEU A 153 7.71 -26.73 -3.31
N GLY A 154 7.59 -26.72 -4.63
CA GLY A 154 8.30 -27.63 -5.52
C GLY A 154 9.82 -27.50 -5.39
N GLU A 155 10.55 -28.51 -5.89
CA GLU A 155 12.03 -28.54 -5.78
C GLU A 155 12.68 -27.34 -6.48
N SER A 156 12.17 -26.95 -7.66
CA SER A 156 12.69 -25.83 -8.44
C SER A 156 12.44 -24.48 -7.77
N GLU A 157 11.18 -24.23 -7.38
CA GLU A 157 10.78 -22.97 -6.76
C GLU A 157 11.46 -22.76 -5.42
N ARG A 158 11.57 -23.82 -4.62
CA ARG A 158 12.34 -23.79 -3.38
C ARG A 158 13.79 -23.42 -3.62
N ALA A 159 14.45 -24.00 -4.63
CA ALA A 159 15.83 -23.68 -4.98
C ALA A 159 15.99 -22.21 -5.41
N TYR A 160 14.99 -21.60 -6.04
CA TYR A 160 15.03 -20.17 -6.38
C TYR A 160 14.98 -19.27 -5.14
N TYR A 161 14.12 -19.58 -4.18
CA TYR A 161 14.05 -18.86 -2.90
C TYR A 161 15.32 -19.08 -2.05
N GLU A 162 15.87 -20.29 -2.05
CA GLU A 162 17.14 -20.58 -1.35
C GLU A 162 18.32 -19.80 -1.98
N ALA A 163 18.45 -19.81 -3.30
CA ALA A 163 19.50 -19.05 -4.00
C ALA A 163 19.36 -17.54 -3.74
N TYR A 164 18.14 -17.02 -3.76
CA TYR A 164 17.87 -15.62 -3.41
C TYR A 164 18.34 -15.29 -1.99
N ALA A 165 17.97 -16.11 -1.01
CA ALA A 165 18.38 -15.93 0.39
C ALA A 165 19.92 -16.01 0.55
N ASP A 166 20.56 -16.92 -0.16
CA ASP A 166 22.03 -17.03 -0.17
C ASP A 166 22.69 -15.77 -0.74
N GLY A 167 22.11 -15.16 -1.77
CA GLY A 167 22.58 -13.89 -2.32
C GLY A 167 22.46 -12.71 -1.35
N VAL A 168 21.29 -12.58 -0.65
CA VAL A 168 21.12 -11.61 0.42
C VAL A 168 22.17 -11.80 1.51
N ASN A 169 22.36 -13.03 1.96
CA ASN A 169 23.31 -13.37 3.02
C ASN A 169 24.77 -13.16 2.61
N ALA A 170 25.09 -13.31 1.32
CA ALA A 170 26.41 -13.01 0.81
C ALA A 170 26.73 -11.51 0.87
N TYR A 171 25.75 -10.64 0.60
CA TYR A 171 25.90 -9.21 0.82
C TYR A 171 26.13 -8.89 2.31
N LEU A 172 25.35 -9.48 3.20
CA LEU A 172 25.45 -9.29 4.65
C LEU A 172 26.75 -9.83 5.26
N ALA A 173 27.40 -10.81 4.63
CA ALA A 173 28.65 -11.35 5.15
C ALA A 173 29.80 -10.31 5.18
N ASP A 174 29.74 -9.33 4.28
CA ASP A 174 30.73 -8.25 4.19
C ASP A 174 30.18 -6.89 4.68
N HIS A 175 28.88 -6.79 4.95
CA HIS A 175 28.19 -5.55 5.35
C HIS A 175 27.32 -5.80 6.59
N ASP A 176 27.66 -5.15 7.70
CA ASP A 176 26.95 -5.29 8.98
C ASP A 176 26.53 -3.92 9.54
N GLY A 177 25.39 -3.87 10.20
CA GLY A 177 24.85 -2.65 10.79
C GLY A 177 24.80 -1.50 9.79
N ALA A 178 25.42 -0.37 10.14
CA ALA A 178 25.39 0.82 9.29
C ALA A 178 26.28 0.72 8.01
N ASP A 179 26.98 -0.37 7.78
CA ASP A 179 27.63 -0.67 6.49
C ASP A 179 26.62 -1.34 5.55
N ALA A 180 25.64 -2.08 6.09
CA ALA A 180 24.56 -2.67 5.30
C ALA A 180 23.51 -1.61 4.90
N SER A 181 23.11 -0.74 5.84
CA SER A 181 22.21 0.38 5.56
C SER A 181 22.37 1.50 6.57
N PHE A 182 22.24 2.76 6.11
CA PHE A 182 22.37 3.96 6.95
C PHE A 182 21.37 4.00 8.11
N GLU A 183 20.19 3.43 7.94
CA GLU A 183 19.10 3.36 8.91
C GLU A 183 19.52 2.70 10.23
N TYR A 184 20.42 1.71 10.19
CA TYR A 184 20.97 1.09 11.40
C TYR A 184 21.78 2.05 12.27
N ALA A 185 22.38 3.08 11.68
CA ALA A 185 23.05 4.12 12.47
C ALA A 185 22.03 4.96 13.25
N VAL A 186 20.82 5.11 12.73
CA VAL A 186 19.71 5.81 13.42
C VAL A 186 19.06 4.90 14.45
N LEU A 187 18.75 3.64 14.09
CA LEU A 187 18.21 2.64 15.02
C LEU A 187 19.13 2.46 16.23
N GLY A 188 20.43 2.40 16.01
CA GLY A 188 21.43 2.23 17.07
C GLY A 188 21.46 3.37 18.12
N LEU A 189 20.78 4.48 17.89
CA LEU A 189 20.57 5.54 18.92
C LEU A 189 19.53 5.12 19.96
N GLN A 190 18.61 4.22 19.61
CA GLN A 190 17.54 3.72 20.48
C GLN A 190 17.80 2.26 20.89
N ASN A 191 18.26 1.44 19.97
CA ASN A 191 18.48 0.02 20.11
C ASN A 191 19.88 -0.36 19.58
N ALA A 192 20.88 -0.20 20.45
CA ALA A 192 22.29 -0.45 20.11
C ALA A 192 22.66 -1.94 20.11
N ASP A 193 21.81 -2.79 20.63
CA ASP A 193 22.06 -4.23 20.80
C ASP A 193 21.41 -5.06 19.67
N TYR A 194 20.74 -4.40 18.70
CA TYR A 194 20.16 -5.08 17.55
C TYR A 194 21.27 -5.64 16.64
N GLU A 195 21.14 -6.91 16.27
CA GLU A 195 22.02 -7.61 15.33
C GLU A 195 21.18 -8.11 14.13
N ILE A 196 21.68 -7.88 12.91
CA ILE A 196 21.02 -8.33 11.68
C ILE A 196 21.03 -9.86 11.62
N GLU A 197 19.85 -10.46 11.41
CA GLU A 197 19.71 -11.90 11.23
C GLU A 197 19.90 -12.32 9.76
N PRO A 198 20.36 -13.57 9.50
CA PRO A 198 20.40 -14.09 8.14
C PRO A 198 19.00 -14.13 7.51
N TRP A 199 18.92 -13.85 6.20
CA TRP A 199 17.71 -13.96 5.41
C TRP A 199 17.34 -15.41 5.12
N THR A 200 16.05 -15.72 5.11
CA THR A 200 15.51 -17.06 4.85
C THR A 200 14.41 -17.02 3.78
N PRO A 201 14.12 -18.13 3.07
CA PRO A 201 12.99 -18.19 2.14
C PRO A 201 11.64 -17.77 2.74
N ALA A 202 11.42 -18.05 4.02
CA ALA A 202 10.18 -17.67 4.71
C ALA A 202 10.03 -16.16 4.89
N ASP A 203 11.14 -15.40 4.96
CA ASP A 203 11.11 -13.93 4.99
C ASP A 203 10.56 -13.36 3.68
N SER A 204 10.92 -13.97 2.55
CA SER A 204 10.42 -13.61 1.23
C SER A 204 8.94 -13.96 1.05
N VAL A 205 8.53 -15.16 1.42
CA VAL A 205 7.15 -15.63 1.26
C VAL A 205 6.19 -14.91 2.20
N ALA A 206 6.62 -14.55 3.42
CA ALA A 206 5.81 -13.83 4.39
C ALA A 206 5.38 -12.43 3.87
N TRP A 207 6.19 -11.79 3.04
CA TRP A 207 5.82 -10.52 2.42
C TRP A 207 4.58 -10.63 1.51
N LEU A 208 4.36 -11.77 0.87
CA LEU A 208 3.15 -12.01 0.08
C LEU A 208 1.87 -12.03 0.95
N LYS A 209 1.98 -12.40 2.25
CA LYS A 209 0.86 -12.31 3.20
C LYS A 209 0.57 -10.86 3.58
N ALA A 210 1.60 -10.04 3.77
CA ALA A 210 1.46 -8.62 4.00
C ALA A 210 0.77 -7.93 2.81
N MET A 211 1.21 -8.21 1.58
CA MET A 211 0.55 -7.71 0.38
C MET A 211 -0.89 -8.23 0.22
N ALA A 212 -1.16 -9.47 0.66
CA ALA A 212 -2.52 -9.98 0.68
C ALA A 212 -3.40 -9.28 1.72
N TRP A 213 -2.82 -8.80 2.83
CA TRP A 213 -3.52 -8.00 3.82
C TRP A 213 -3.87 -6.61 3.30
N ASP A 214 -2.92 -5.94 2.68
CA ASP A 214 -3.13 -4.61 2.07
C ASP A 214 -4.17 -4.62 0.94
N LEU A 215 -4.20 -5.70 0.17
CA LEU A 215 -5.07 -5.86 -0.99
C LEU A 215 -6.34 -6.71 -0.73
N ARG A 216 -6.64 -7.05 0.54
CA ARG A 216 -7.93 -7.66 0.88
C ARG A 216 -9.04 -6.62 0.75
N SER A 217 -10.25 -7.07 0.60
CA SER A 217 -11.42 -6.22 0.58
C SER A 217 -12.38 -6.56 1.70
N ASN A 218 -13.26 -5.64 1.99
CA ASN A 218 -14.50 -5.70 2.77
C ASN A 218 -14.38 -5.79 4.30
N ILE A 219 -13.27 -6.15 4.91
CA ILE A 219 -13.23 -6.24 6.39
C ILE A 219 -13.50 -4.89 7.05
N GLU A 220 -13.01 -3.80 6.48
CA GLU A 220 -13.27 -2.44 6.93
C GLU A 220 -14.75 -2.07 6.75
N ASP A 221 -15.32 -2.37 5.59
CA ASP A 221 -16.73 -2.13 5.29
C ASP A 221 -17.67 -3.00 6.16
N GLU A 222 -17.32 -4.27 6.37
CA GLU A 222 -18.05 -5.17 7.26
C GLU A 222 -18.02 -4.65 8.70
N THR A 223 -16.83 -4.23 9.18
CA THR A 223 -16.64 -3.67 10.52
C THR A 223 -17.42 -2.37 10.67
N GLU A 224 -17.29 -1.43 9.74
CA GLU A 224 -18.00 -0.16 9.77
C GLU A 224 -19.52 -0.38 9.79
N ARG A 225 -20.04 -1.24 8.89
CA ARG A 225 -21.48 -1.58 8.87
C ARG A 225 -21.94 -2.17 10.20
N ALA A 226 -21.14 -3.06 10.79
CA ALA A 226 -21.49 -3.68 12.07
C ALA A 226 -21.54 -2.66 13.22
N VAL A 227 -20.61 -1.71 13.24
CA VAL A 227 -20.54 -0.67 14.29
C VAL A 227 -21.71 0.32 14.19
N ILE A 228 -22.06 0.77 12.97
CA ILE A 228 -23.10 1.80 12.82
C ILE A 228 -24.53 1.25 12.70
N ALA A 229 -24.72 -0.01 12.30
CA ALA A 229 -26.03 -0.60 12.06
C ALA A 229 -27.04 -0.47 13.22
N PRO A 230 -26.65 -0.49 14.52
CA PRO A 230 -27.58 -0.25 15.62
C PRO A 230 -28.27 1.12 15.59
N ASP A 231 -27.63 2.13 14.98
CA ASP A 231 -28.09 3.52 14.99
C ASP A 231 -28.95 3.89 13.78
N PHE A 232 -28.98 3.06 12.72
CA PHE A 232 -29.67 3.33 11.47
C PHE A 232 -30.69 2.25 11.13
N SER A 233 -31.79 2.64 10.47
CA SER A 233 -32.74 1.68 9.93
C SER A 233 -32.18 0.96 8.71
N GLN A 234 -32.75 -0.21 8.39
CA GLN A 234 -32.36 -0.95 7.19
C GLN A 234 -32.42 -0.10 5.90
N ALA A 235 -33.41 0.74 5.76
CA ALA A 235 -33.60 1.61 4.60
C ALA A 235 -32.48 2.66 4.52
N GLU A 236 -32.08 3.23 5.66
CA GLU A 236 -30.94 4.17 5.72
C GLU A 236 -29.62 3.46 5.44
N MET A 237 -29.42 2.23 5.94
CA MET A 237 -28.24 1.43 5.61
C MET A 237 -28.17 1.11 4.10
N GLU A 238 -29.28 0.79 3.44
CA GLU A 238 -29.34 0.58 2.00
C GLU A 238 -29.03 1.87 1.19
N GLU A 239 -29.42 3.05 1.72
CA GLU A 239 -29.05 4.35 1.13
C GLU A 239 -27.55 4.67 1.29
N LEU A 240 -26.95 4.30 2.44
CA LEU A 240 -25.55 4.57 2.76
C LEU A 240 -24.57 3.57 2.10
N TYR A 241 -25.03 2.33 1.86
CA TYR A 241 -24.26 1.26 1.20
C TYR A 241 -25.00 0.77 -0.05
N PRO A 242 -25.11 1.60 -1.08
CA PRO A 242 -25.84 1.27 -2.30
C PRO A 242 -25.14 0.16 -3.10
N ALA A 243 -25.90 -0.64 -3.84
CA ALA A 243 -25.36 -1.64 -4.73
C ALA A 243 -24.59 -1.01 -5.91
N TYR A 244 -23.69 -1.78 -6.50
CA TYR A 244 -22.97 -1.37 -7.72
C TYR A 244 -23.95 -0.97 -8.84
N PRO A 245 -23.74 0.17 -9.54
CA PRO A 245 -24.65 0.68 -10.55
C PRO A 245 -24.48 -0.03 -11.90
N PHE A 246 -24.89 -1.31 -12.01
CA PHE A 246 -24.79 -2.13 -13.20
C PHE A 246 -25.47 -1.56 -14.45
N ASP A 247 -26.42 -0.64 -14.27
CA ASP A 247 -27.15 0.00 -15.37
C ASP A 247 -26.34 1.05 -16.13
N ARG A 248 -25.23 1.52 -15.56
CA ARG A 248 -24.39 2.61 -16.13
C ARG A 248 -22.90 2.37 -16.10
N ASN A 249 -22.39 1.64 -15.12
CA ASN A 249 -20.95 1.40 -15.02
C ASN A 249 -20.60 -0.02 -15.55
N PRO A 250 -19.45 -0.17 -16.26
CA PRO A 250 -19.13 -1.40 -16.93
C PRO A 250 -18.70 -2.49 -15.94
N VAL A 251 -18.94 -3.74 -16.31
CA VAL A 251 -18.30 -4.91 -15.73
C VAL A 251 -17.12 -5.35 -16.60
N ILE A 252 -16.15 -6.09 -16.01
CA ILE A 252 -14.96 -6.53 -16.74
C ILE A 252 -15.32 -7.63 -17.75
N VAL A 253 -16.18 -8.57 -17.37
CA VAL A 253 -16.62 -9.74 -18.16
C VAL A 253 -18.11 -9.63 -18.44
N PRO A 254 -18.54 -8.89 -19.47
CA PRO A 254 -19.95 -8.61 -19.75
C PRO A 254 -20.74 -9.81 -20.32
N GLN A 255 -20.07 -10.87 -20.71
CA GLN A 255 -20.71 -12.11 -21.16
C GLN A 255 -19.92 -13.30 -20.60
N ILE A 256 -20.54 -14.04 -19.71
CA ILE A 256 -20.01 -15.33 -19.28
C ILE A 256 -19.94 -16.24 -20.49
N SER A 257 -18.74 -16.67 -20.86
CA SER A 257 -18.55 -17.59 -21.97
C SER A 257 -19.41 -18.84 -21.73
N SER A 258 -20.29 -19.19 -22.67
CA SER A 258 -21.26 -20.29 -22.58
C SER A 258 -20.63 -21.71 -22.52
N VAL A 259 -19.39 -21.81 -22.04
CA VAL A 259 -18.60 -23.07 -21.98
C VAL A 259 -18.61 -23.66 -20.55
N LEU A 260 -19.17 -22.98 -19.57
CA LEU A 260 -19.16 -23.46 -18.19
C LEU A 260 -20.41 -24.31 -17.87
N PRO A 261 -20.25 -25.48 -17.27
CA PRO A 261 -21.39 -26.25 -16.76
C PRO A 261 -21.90 -25.57 -15.48
N VAL A 262 -23.17 -25.19 -15.46
CA VAL A 262 -23.85 -24.62 -14.31
C VAL A 262 -23.98 -25.67 -13.23
N GLY A 263 -23.25 -25.53 -12.15
CA GLY A 263 -23.42 -26.32 -10.93
C GLY A 263 -24.64 -25.83 -10.15
N THR A 264 -25.42 -26.75 -9.63
CA THR A 264 -26.57 -26.44 -8.76
C THR A 264 -26.09 -26.14 -7.33
N VAL A 265 -26.41 -24.94 -6.84
CA VAL A 265 -26.21 -24.55 -5.42
C VAL A 265 -27.06 -25.45 -4.51
N PRO A 266 -26.53 -26.06 -3.43
CA PRO A 266 -27.32 -26.84 -2.48
C PRO A 266 -28.22 -25.94 -1.65
N ASP A 267 -29.48 -26.31 -1.57
CA ASP A 267 -30.50 -25.66 -0.73
C ASP A 267 -30.27 -26.07 0.74
N GLY A 268 -29.88 -25.12 1.63
CA GLY A 268 -29.45 -25.37 3.01
C GLY A 268 -30.59 -25.47 4.01
N ALA A 269 -30.52 -26.42 4.92
CA ALA A 269 -31.47 -26.68 6.00
C ALA A 269 -31.07 -25.94 7.30
N ARG A 270 -32.02 -25.25 7.94
CA ARG A 270 -31.86 -24.55 9.22
C ARG A 270 -31.84 -25.50 10.41
N VAL A 271 -30.92 -25.23 11.37
CA VAL A 271 -30.88 -25.89 12.67
C VAL A 271 -30.89 -24.83 13.79
N THR A 272 -31.77 -24.98 14.80
CA THR A 272 -31.88 -24.07 15.94
C THR A 272 -31.11 -24.58 17.17
N ALA A 273 -30.36 -23.67 17.84
CA ALA A 273 -29.53 -23.95 19.00
C ALA A 273 -30.25 -23.81 20.36
N PRO A 274 -29.85 -24.49 21.44
CA PRO A 274 -30.45 -24.42 22.77
C PRO A 274 -29.84 -23.34 23.69
N GLU A 275 -30.63 -22.78 24.60
CA GLU A 275 -30.26 -21.76 25.59
C GLU A 275 -29.48 -22.29 26.79
N GLN A 276 -28.41 -21.60 27.29
CA GLN A 276 -27.87 -21.72 28.66
C GLN A 276 -27.01 -20.49 29.08
N ASP A 277 -26.96 -20.24 30.44
CA ASP A 277 -26.35 -19.09 31.11
C ASP A 277 -24.84 -19.17 31.31
N ALA A 278 -24.11 -18.00 31.22
CA ALA A 278 -22.66 -17.91 31.30
C ALA A 278 -22.12 -17.09 32.49
N ALA A 279 -20.86 -17.32 32.84
CA ALA A 279 -20.06 -16.57 33.81
C ALA A 279 -18.76 -16.06 33.17
N THR A 280 -18.40 -14.81 33.47
CA THR A 280 -17.34 -14.03 32.85
C THR A 280 -15.98 -14.11 33.51
N SER A 281 -14.90 -14.06 32.70
CA SER A 281 -13.56 -13.60 33.14
C SER A 281 -12.91 -12.79 32.02
N SER A 282 -12.47 -11.58 32.32
CA SER A 282 -11.87 -10.62 31.42
C SER A 282 -10.33 -10.59 31.56
N ILE A 283 -9.64 -10.48 30.42
CA ILE A 283 -8.23 -10.08 30.34
C ILE A 283 -8.21 -8.63 29.81
N GLU A 284 -7.65 -7.69 30.57
CA GLU A 284 -7.50 -6.30 30.18
C GLU A 284 -6.21 -6.14 29.35
N TRP A 285 -6.37 -5.89 28.05
CA TRP A 285 -5.32 -5.32 27.20
C TRP A 285 -5.50 -3.80 27.17
N THR A 286 -4.39 -3.06 27.20
CA THR A 286 -4.40 -1.62 26.98
C THR A 286 -4.81 -1.39 25.52
N GLU A 287 -5.91 -0.71 25.33
CA GLU A 287 -6.52 -0.32 24.06
C GLU A 287 -5.47 0.17 23.06
N VAL A 288 -5.45 -0.43 21.87
CA VAL A 288 -4.65 0.04 20.74
C VAL A 288 -5.64 0.47 19.66
N ASP A 289 -6.00 1.75 19.70
CA ASP A 289 -6.79 2.38 18.63
C ASP A 289 -6.06 2.23 17.29
N GLY A 290 -6.79 1.84 16.25
CA GLY A 290 -6.29 1.85 14.88
C GLY A 290 -5.25 0.77 14.53
N VAL A 291 -5.24 -0.41 15.15
CA VAL A 291 -4.27 -1.49 14.82
C VAL A 291 -4.41 -1.98 13.39
N ILE A 292 -5.63 -2.12 12.87
CA ILE A 292 -5.85 -2.51 11.46
C ILE A 292 -5.24 -1.47 10.55
N GLU A 293 -5.50 -0.20 10.83
CA GLU A 293 -4.98 0.95 10.13
C GLU A 293 -3.45 1.01 10.23
N ALA A 294 -2.90 0.84 11.43
CA ALA A 294 -1.45 0.82 11.66
C ALA A 294 -0.74 -0.33 10.92
N VAL A 295 -1.33 -1.53 10.87
CA VAL A 295 -0.77 -2.65 10.09
C VAL A 295 -0.84 -2.35 8.60
N SER A 296 -1.94 -1.80 8.11
CA SER A 296 -2.07 -1.39 6.71
C SER A 296 -1.06 -0.28 6.36
N GLU A 297 -0.83 0.72 7.23
CA GLU A 297 0.24 1.72 7.06
C GLU A 297 1.63 1.10 6.88
N LEU A 298 1.91 0.01 7.59
CA LEU A 298 3.22 -0.65 7.58
C LEU A 298 3.47 -1.52 6.34
N VAL A 299 2.42 -1.94 5.63
CA VAL A 299 2.55 -2.91 4.53
C VAL A 299 2.30 -2.32 3.14
N GLY A 300 1.57 -1.25 3.01
CA GLY A 300 1.28 -0.66 1.70
C GLY A 300 0.56 0.69 1.78
N GLY A 301 0.12 1.06 2.97
CA GLY A 301 -0.57 2.31 3.25
C GLY A 301 -2.00 2.14 3.69
N VAL A 302 -2.51 3.17 4.34
CA VAL A 302 -3.90 3.26 4.75
C VAL A 302 -4.63 4.22 3.87
N GLY A 303 -5.91 4.01 3.79
CA GLY A 303 -6.88 5.01 3.42
C GLY A 303 -7.51 4.80 2.08
N GLU A 304 -8.34 5.75 1.76
CA GLU A 304 -9.13 5.78 0.55
C GLU A 304 -8.29 5.82 -0.72
N GLY A 305 -8.73 5.09 -1.74
CA GLY A 305 -8.14 5.10 -3.06
C GLY A 305 -7.11 3.99 -3.30
N ILE A 306 -6.88 3.06 -2.35
CA ILE A 306 -6.16 1.81 -2.65
C ILE A 306 -6.91 1.08 -3.76
N GLY A 307 -6.18 0.75 -4.80
CA GLY A 307 -6.77 0.13 -5.97
C GLY A 307 -5.75 0.01 -7.09
N SER A 308 -6.20 0.03 -8.32
CA SER A 308 -5.32 -0.03 -9.49
C SER A 308 -6.10 0.29 -10.75
N ASN A 309 -5.40 0.70 -11.82
CA ASN A 309 -5.93 0.62 -13.17
C ASN A 309 -5.10 -0.36 -14.00
N SER A 310 -5.73 -1.12 -14.85
CA SER A 310 -5.08 -1.83 -15.94
C SER A 310 -6.01 -1.95 -17.14
N TRP A 311 -5.47 -1.78 -18.33
CA TRP A 311 -6.22 -2.04 -19.54
C TRP A 311 -5.30 -2.51 -20.67
N VAL A 312 -5.87 -3.25 -21.58
CA VAL A 312 -5.18 -3.72 -22.78
C VAL A 312 -6.02 -3.42 -24.03
N VAL A 313 -5.35 -2.96 -25.07
CA VAL A 313 -5.95 -2.68 -26.37
C VAL A 313 -5.31 -3.56 -27.44
N SER A 314 -6.12 -4.28 -28.22
CA SER A 314 -5.63 -5.16 -29.28
C SER A 314 -5.02 -4.42 -30.45
N GLY A 315 -4.12 -5.07 -31.19
CA GLY A 315 -3.45 -4.51 -32.36
C GLY A 315 -4.39 -3.99 -33.46
N ASN A 316 -5.66 -4.40 -33.48
CA ASN A 316 -6.64 -3.87 -34.41
C ASN A 316 -6.96 -2.38 -34.22
N HIS A 317 -6.66 -1.86 -33.02
CA HIS A 317 -6.96 -0.47 -32.62
C HIS A 317 -5.70 0.34 -32.34
N THR A 318 -4.51 -0.23 -32.42
CA THR A 318 -3.24 0.46 -32.14
C THR A 318 -2.48 0.88 -33.40
N GLU A 319 -1.59 1.86 -33.29
CA GLU A 319 -0.77 2.33 -34.41
C GLU A 319 0.28 1.29 -34.82
N SER A 320 0.85 0.57 -33.87
CA SER A 320 1.85 -0.47 -34.09
C SER A 320 1.26 -1.73 -34.75
N GLY A 321 -0.06 -1.93 -34.66
CA GLY A 321 -0.74 -3.17 -35.08
C GLY A 321 -0.53 -4.33 -34.09
N MET A 322 0.10 -4.07 -32.93
CA MET A 322 0.30 -5.02 -31.82
C MET A 322 -0.38 -4.49 -30.55
N PRO A 323 -0.70 -5.37 -29.58
CA PRO A 323 -1.32 -4.93 -28.34
C PRO A 323 -0.51 -3.87 -27.57
N LEU A 324 -1.22 -2.97 -26.87
CA LEU A 324 -0.68 -2.08 -25.86
C LEU A 324 -1.33 -2.43 -24.53
N LEU A 325 -0.53 -2.63 -23.48
CA LEU A 325 -0.98 -2.93 -22.12
C LEU A 325 -0.52 -1.83 -21.17
N ALA A 326 -1.45 -1.24 -20.41
CA ALA A 326 -1.16 -0.26 -19.36
C ALA A 326 -1.50 -0.83 -17.99
N ASN A 327 -0.72 -0.45 -16.97
CA ASN A 327 -1.02 -0.74 -15.56
C ASN A 327 -0.45 0.34 -14.66
N ASP A 328 -1.20 0.70 -13.63
CA ASP A 328 -0.81 1.61 -12.54
C ASP A 328 -1.50 1.20 -11.23
N PRO A 329 -0.82 0.44 -10.36
CA PRO A 329 -1.31 0.12 -9.01
C PRO A 329 -1.33 1.35 -8.12
N HIS A 330 -2.45 1.58 -7.41
CA HIS A 330 -2.61 2.66 -6.46
C HIS A 330 -2.43 2.12 -5.05
N LEU A 331 -1.32 2.48 -4.43
CA LEU A 331 -0.92 2.05 -3.10
C LEU A 331 -0.56 3.26 -2.25
N GLY A 332 -0.28 3.05 -0.98
CA GLY A 332 0.19 4.09 -0.07
C GLY A 332 1.44 4.81 -0.59
N ALA A 333 1.50 6.11 -0.32
CA ALA A 333 2.59 6.97 -0.78
C ALA A 333 3.82 6.82 0.11
N SER A 334 4.52 5.69 0.03
CA SER A 334 5.68 5.37 0.86
C SER A 334 7.02 5.83 0.26
N LEU A 335 8.04 5.94 1.11
CA LEU A 335 9.42 6.27 0.74
C LEU A 335 10.42 5.39 1.51
N PRO A 336 11.11 4.45 0.81
CA PRO A 336 11.00 4.14 -0.61
C PRO A 336 9.64 3.57 -1.01
N SER A 337 9.26 3.73 -2.28
CA SER A 337 8.06 3.06 -2.79
C SER A 337 8.22 1.54 -2.78
N VAL A 338 7.11 0.82 -2.65
CA VAL A 338 7.09 -0.65 -2.48
C VAL A 338 7.79 -1.43 -3.59
N TRP A 339 7.83 -0.88 -4.80
CA TRP A 339 8.37 -1.54 -5.98
C TRP A 339 9.89 -1.41 -6.11
N HIS A 340 10.51 -2.42 -6.74
CA HIS A 340 11.87 -2.38 -7.24
C HIS A 340 11.88 -2.77 -8.73
N GLN A 341 12.39 -1.89 -9.60
CA GLN A 341 12.51 -2.19 -11.03
C GLN A 341 13.70 -3.09 -11.28
N ILE A 342 13.52 -4.19 -12.03
CA ILE A 342 14.57 -5.16 -12.29
C ILE A 342 14.36 -5.92 -13.60
N GLN A 343 15.44 -6.26 -14.29
CA GLN A 343 15.45 -7.25 -15.37
C GLN A 343 16.30 -8.47 -14.98
N LEU A 344 15.73 -9.65 -15.15
CA LEU A 344 16.35 -10.94 -14.91
C LEU A 344 16.53 -11.69 -16.22
N LYS A 345 17.77 -11.94 -16.60
CA LYS A 345 18.10 -12.46 -17.92
C LYS A 345 19.04 -13.65 -17.84
N CYS A 346 18.63 -14.77 -18.41
CA CYS A 346 19.56 -15.85 -18.72
C CYS A 346 20.39 -15.48 -19.96
N SER A 347 21.72 -15.68 -19.92
CA SER A 347 22.61 -15.45 -21.08
C SER A 347 22.16 -16.17 -22.34
N ALA A 348 21.49 -17.33 -22.16
CA ALA A 348 20.78 -18.07 -23.18
C ALA A 348 19.56 -18.75 -22.57
N VAL A 349 18.37 -18.34 -22.99
CA VAL A 349 17.13 -18.97 -22.54
C VAL A 349 17.13 -20.46 -22.91
N SER A 350 16.92 -21.30 -21.90
CA SER A 350 16.96 -22.76 -22.02
C SER A 350 16.04 -23.41 -20.99
N ALA A 351 15.89 -24.73 -21.04
CA ALA A 351 15.10 -25.46 -20.05
C ALA A 351 15.71 -25.39 -18.60
N THR A 352 16.99 -25.07 -18.46
CA THR A 352 17.69 -24.93 -17.17
C THR A 352 17.89 -23.47 -16.73
N CYS A 353 17.62 -22.51 -17.61
CA CYS A 353 17.59 -21.09 -17.32
C CYS A 353 16.54 -20.45 -18.25
N PRO A 354 15.25 -20.44 -17.85
CA PRO A 354 14.16 -20.03 -18.76
C PRO A 354 13.78 -18.54 -18.68
N PHE A 355 14.51 -17.72 -17.91
CA PHE A 355 14.11 -16.35 -17.61
C PHE A 355 14.72 -15.34 -18.59
N ASP A 356 13.89 -14.46 -19.12
CA ASP A 356 14.22 -13.18 -19.77
C ASP A 356 13.01 -12.25 -19.51
N VAL A 357 13.02 -11.60 -18.34
CA VAL A 357 11.84 -10.92 -17.80
C VAL A 357 12.24 -9.57 -17.20
N ALA A 358 11.42 -8.55 -17.44
CA ALA A 358 11.62 -7.19 -16.92
C ALA A 358 10.33 -6.64 -16.31
N GLY A 359 10.44 -5.86 -15.25
CA GLY A 359 9.30 -5.22 -14.62
C GLY A 359 9.55 -4.83 -13.17
N PHE A 360 8.46 -4.75 -12.42
CA PHE A 360 8.46 -4.39 -11.01
C PHE A 360 8.38 -5.66 -10.15
N GLY A 361 9.32 -5.78 -9.21
CA GLY A 361 9.33 -6.77 -8.12
C GLY A 361 9.21 -6.10 -6.77
N PHE A 362 9.24 -6.90 -5.71
CA PHE A 362 9.36 -6.43 -4.33
C PHE A 362 10.76 -6.71 -3.80
N SER A 363 11.40 -5.72 -3.17
CA SER A 363 12.64 -5.98 -2.41
C SER A 363 12.35 -7.01 -1.31
N GLY A 364 13.07 -8.12 -1.34
CA GLY A 364 12.84 -9.26 -0.46
C GLY A 364 12.16 -10.47 -1.13
N VAL A 365 11.60 -10.34 -2.34
CA VAL A 365 10.93 -11.42 -3.07
C VAL A 365 11.61 -11.67 -4.42
N PRO A 366 11.98 -12.92 -4.77
CA PRO A 366 12.56 -13.23 -6.07
C PRO A 366 11.53 -13.19 -7.19
N GLY A 367 11.98 -12.86 -8.40
CA GLY A 367 11.18 -12.77 -9.62
C GLY A 367 10.63 -11.37 -9.89
N VAL A 368 9.76 -11.25 -10.90
CA VAL A 368 9.05 -10.05 -11.33
C VAL A 368 7.56 -10.25 -11.10
N ILE A 369 6.93 -9.30 -10.43
CA ILE A 369 5.49 -9.36 -10.07
C ILE A 369 4.65 -8.86 -11.24
N ILE A 370 4.94 -7.65 -11.76
CA ILE A 370 4.23 -7.00 -12.86
C ILE A 370 5.23 -6.62 -13.94
N GLY A 371 4.98 -6.99 -15.19
CA GLY A 371 5.91 -6.69 -16.27
C GLY A 371 5.69 -7.49 -17.53
N HIS A 372 6.78 -7.87 -18.18
CA HIS A 372 6.76 -8.70 -19.38
C HIS A 372 8.02 -9.58 -19.47
N ASN A 373 7.90 -10.66 -20.23
CA ASN A 373 9.04 -11.39 -20.77
C ASN A 373 9.15 -11.14 -22.29
N ASP A 374 9.88 -11.97 -23.02
CA ASP A 374 10.05 -11.83 -24.47
C ASP A 374 8.81 -12.27 -25.29
N GLN A 375 7.76 -12.83 -24.67
CA GLN A 375 6.56 -13.38 -25.32
C GLN A 375 5.26 -12.72 -24.85
N VAL A 376 5.14 -12.47 -23.53
CA VAL A 376 3.91 -12.01 -22.89
C VAL A 376 4.15 -10.83 -21.97
N ALA A 377 3.13 -9.96 -21.86
CA ALA A 377 3.06 -8.92 -20.85
C ALA A 377 1.83 -9.14 -19.96
N TRP A 378 1.96 -8.78 -18.67
CA TRP A 378 0.86 -8.90 -17.73
C TRP A 378 0.79 -7.69 -16.78
N GLY A 379 -0.42 -7.41 -16.31
CA GLY A 379 -0.72 -6.37 -15.33
C GLY A 379 -1.73 -6.88 -14.32
N PHE A 380 -1.72 -6.27 -13.12
CA PHE A 380 -2.59 -6.63 -12.01
C PHE A 380 -3.45 -5.45 -11.59
N THR A 381 -4.70 -5.74 -11.21
CA THR A 381 -5.48 -4.84 -10.35
C THR A 381 -6.13 -5.64 -9.22
N ASN A 382 -6.33 -5.01 -8.07
CA ASN A 382 -7.00 -5.67 -6.96
C ASN A 382 -8.41 -6.13 -7.37
N LEU A 383 -8.78 -7.35 -6.95
CA LEU A 383 -10.03 -7.98 -7.36
C LEU A 383 -11.24 -7.43 -6.59
N THR A 384 -11.04 -6.91 -5.40
CA THR A 384 -12.08 -6.45 -4.45
C THR A 384 -13.14 -7.50 -4.11
N THR A 385 -12.82 -8.80 -4.29
CA THR A 385 -13.71 -9.87 -3.86
C THR A 385 -13.66 -10.07 -2.36
N ASP A 386 -14.77 -10.48 -1.80
CA ASP A 386 -14.92 -10.76 -0.38
C ASP A 386 -14.25 -12.09 -0.01
N VAL A 387 -13.06 -12.00 0.59
CA VAL A 387 -12.20 -13.11 1.00
C VAL A 387 -11.93 -13.15 2.51
N THR A 388 -12.63 -12.28 3.25
CA THR A 388 -12.58 -12.19 4.72
C THR A 388 -13.99 -12.19 5.29
N ASP A 389 -14.21 -12.82 6.41
CA ASP A 389 -15.45 -12.76 7.18
C ASP A 389 -15.17 -12.63 8.67
N LEU A 390 -15.92 -11.81 9.35
CA LEU A 390 -15.99 -11.79 10.80
C LEU A 390 -17.06 -12.77 11.28
N TYR A 391 -16.70 -13.58 12.27
CA TYR A 391 -17.64 -14.48 12.93
C TYR A 391 -17.83 -14.06 14.37
N LEU A 392 -19.08 -13.87 14.75
CA LEU A 392 -19.45 -13.68 16.14
C LEU A 392 -19.48 -15.04 16.82
N GLU A 393 -18.56 -15.27 17.75
CA GLU A 393 -18.38 -16.51 18.45
C GLU A 393 -19.04 -16.46 19.83
N ARG A 394 -19.75 -17.50 20.19
CA ARG A 394 -20.25 -17.65 21.55
C ARG A 394 -19.28 -18.45 22.39
N ILE A 395 -18.68 -17.81 23.39
CA ILE A 395 -17.62 -18.40 24.21
C ILE A 395 -18.18 -18.91 25.54
N GLU A 396 -17.68 -20.05 26.02
CA GLU A 396 -17.93 -20.59 27.35
C GLU A 396 -16.61 -21.14 27.90
N GLY A 397 -15.91 -20.35 28.71
CA GLY A 397 -14.58 -20.69 29.23
C GLY A 397 -13.58 -20.90 28.08
N ASP A 398 -12.93 -22.08 28.04
CA ASP A 398 -11.96 -22.46 27.01
C ASP A 398 -12.62 -23.17 25.80
N SER A 399 -13.89 -22.88 25.51
CA SER A 399 -14.63 -23.53 24.43
C SER A 399 -15.55 -22.52 23.74
N ALA A 400 -15.84 -22.75 22.46
CA ALA A 400 -16.84 -22.04 21.67
C ALA A 400 -17.99 -22.98 21.31
N TRP A 401 -19.21 -22.41 21.20
CA TRP A 401 -20.35 -23.14 20.68
C TRP A 401 -20.26 -23.31 19.17
N TYR A 402 -20.53 -24.52 18.68
CA TYR A 402 -20.60 -24.81 17.24
C TYR A 402 -21.57 -25.98 17.01
N ASP A 403 -22.62 -25.75 16.19
CA ASP A 403 -23.69 -26.75 15.90
C ASP A 403 -24.30 -27.40 17.16
N GLY A 404 -24.54 -26.58 18.17
CA GLY A 404 -25.14 -27.06 19.45
C GLY A 404 -24.22 -27.86 20.35
N ALA A 405 -22.91 -27.85 20.10
CA ALA A 405 -21.89 -28.50 20.91
C ALA A 405 -20.79 -27.53 21.32
N LEU A 406 -20.21 -27.70 22.51
CA LEU A 406 -19.02 -26.96 22.93
C LEU A 406 -17.78 -27.60 22.29
N MET A 407 -17.06 -26.79 21.50
CA MET A 407 -15.80 -27.16 20.87
C MET A 407 -14.65 -26.48 21.60
N PRO A 408 -13.60 -27.21 22.04
CA PRO A 408 -12.47 -26.57 22.69
C PRO A 408 -11.76 -25.60 21.77
N LEU A 409 -11.41 -24.41 22.29
CA LEU A 409 -10.57 -23.44 21.58
C LEU A 409 -9.17 -24.04 21.36
N GLN A 410 -8.61 -23.78 20.20
CA GLN A 410 -7.17 -23.96 19.97
C GLN A 410 -6.44 -22.83 20.70
N GLN A 411 -5.36 -23.16 21.39
CA GLN A 411 -4.58 -22.19 22.16
C GLN A 411 -3.09 -22.35 21.84
N ARG A 412 -2.40 -21.23 21.65
CA ARG A 412 -0.95 -21.17 21.58
C ARG A 412 -0.46 -19.96 22.36
N THR A 413 0.71 -20.07 22.99
CA THR A 413 1.37 -18.97 23.68
C THR A 413 2.64 -18.61 22.93
N GLU A 414 2.84 -17.33 22.65
CA GLU A 414 4.02 -16.80 22.01
C GLU A 414 4.69 -15.76 22.91
N THR A 415 6.00 -15.55 22.71
CA THR A 415 6.76 -14.54 23.44
C THR A 415 7.09 -13.38 22.52
N LEU A 416 6.65 -12.18 22.87
CA LEU A 416 7.03 -10.93 22.24
C LEU A 416 8.28 -10.38 22.94
N LYS A 417 9.37 -10.24 22.22
CA LYS A 417 10.61 -9.64 22.73
C LYS A 417 10.55 -8.13 22.57
N VAL A 418 10.99 -7.40 23.60
CA VAL A 418 10.84 -5.95 23.66
C VAL A 418 12.19 -5.28 23.81
N ALA A 419 12.61 -4.47 22.83
CA ALA A 419 13.84 -3.69 22.92
C ALA A 419 13.82 -2.77 24.16
N GLY A 420 14.78 -3.00 25.08
CA GLY A 420 14.89 -2.21 26.29
C GLY A 420 13.83 -2.48 27.38
N GLY A 421 12.93 -3.45 27.15
CA GLY A 421 11.85 -3.87 28.06
C GLY A 421 11.99 -5.32 28.54
N GLU A 422 10.93 -5.82 29.16
CA GLU A 422 10.78 -7.23 29.52
C GLU A 422 9.95 -7.93 28.43
N ASP A 423 10.24 -9.21 28.15
CA ASP A 423 9.48 -10.02 27.22
C ASP A 423 8.01 -10.16 27.68
N VAL A 424 7.08 -10.18 26.75
CA VAL A 424 5.64 -10.28 27.00
C VAL A 424 5.11 -11.59 26.44
N GLU A 425 4.36 -12.35 27.27
CA GLU A 425 3.66 -13.56 26.81
C GLU A 425 2.31 -13.18 26.17
N LEU A 426 2.05 -13.70 24.97
CA LEU A 426 0.82 -13.52 24.21
C LEU A 426 0.09 -14.85 24.10
N ASP A 427 -1.11 -14.93 24.68
CA ASP A 427 -1.99 -16.08 24.55
C ASP A 427 -2.97 -15.89 23.39
N ILE A 428 -2.83 -16.69 22.34
CA ILE A 428 -3.66 -16.66 21.14
C ILE A 428 -4.67 -17.79 21.19
N ARG A 429 -5.94 -17.45 21.00
CA ARG A 429 -7.05 -18.41 20.95
C ARG A 429 -7.68 -18.42 19.57
N SER A 430 -8.10 -19.59 19.10
CA SER A 430 -8.79 -19.72 17.80
C SER A 430 -9.98 -20.67 17.93
N THR A 431 -11.02 -20.35 17.18
CA THR A 431 -12.20 -21.20 16.98
C THR A 431 -12.04 -22.06 15.71
N VAL A 432 -13.08 -22.73 15.28
CA VAL A 432 -13.14 -23.42 13.98
C VAL A 432 -13.16 -22.43 12.80
N ASN A 433 -13.60 -21.18 13.03
CA ASN A 433 -13.70 -20.15 12.01
C ASN A 433 -12.41 -19.35 11.85
N GLY A 434 -11.54 -19.31 12.86
CA GLY A 434 -10.26 -18.60 12.79
C GLY A 434 -9.77 -18.08 14.16
N PRO A 435 -8.70 -17.27 14.16
CA PRO A 435 -8.20 -16.64 15.38
C PRO A 435 -9.22 -15.64 15.93
N ILE A 436 -9.31 -15.57 17.26
CA ILE A 436 -10.11 -14.56 17.97
C ILE A 436 -9.33 -13.24 17.92
N VAL A 437 -9.97 -12.22 17.40
CA VAL A 437 -9.42 -10.86 17.19
C VAL A 437 -10.06 -9.80 18.07
N SER A 438 -11.23 -10.07 18.69
CA SER A 438 -11.79 -9.19 19.71
C SER A 438 -10.82 -9.00 20.88
N GLY A 439 -10.73 -7.75 21.37
CA GLY A 439 -9.72 -7.35 22.35
C GLY A 439 -8.38 -6.90 21.73
N LEU A 440 -8.22 -7.00 20.40
CA LEU A 440 -7.05 -6.48 19.68
C LEU A 440 -7.33 -5.09 19.06
N THR A 441 -8.61 -4.78 18.81
CA THR A 441 -9.06 -3.46 18.33
C THR A 441 -10.33 -3.05 19.08
N ASP A 442 -10.59 -1.75 19.16
CA ASP A 442 -11.81 -1.20 19.77
C ASP A 442 -13.05 -1.62 19.01
N ASP A 443 -13.01 -1.58 17.66
CA ASP A 443 -14.16 -1.95 16.82
C ASP A 443 -14.54 -3.42 16.98
N PHE A 444 -13.58 -4.34 16.95
CA PHE A 444 -13.85 -5.75 17.16
C PHE A 444 -14.33 -6.03 18.58
N THR A 445 -13.89 -5.25 19.54
CA THR A 445 -14.36 -5.32 20.94
C THR A 445 -15.79 -4.82 21.03
N ALA A 446 -16.11 -3.68 20.40
CA ALA A 446 -17.46 -3.13 20.35
C ALA A 446 -18.46 -4.12 19.70
N ILE A 447 -18.07 -4.76 18.59
CA ILE A 447 -18.91 -5.78 17.93
C ILE A 447 -19.15 -6.99 18.87
N ALA A 448 -18.17 -7.41 19.67
CA ALA A 448 -18.34 -8.49 20.63
C ALA A 448 -19.23 -8.10 21.83
N GLU A 449 -19.16 -6.84 22.28
CA GLU A 449 -19.94 -6.33 23.41
C GLU A 449 -21.40 -6.01 23.05
N ASP A 450 -21.67 -5.55 21.82
CA ASP A 450 -23.01 -5.27 21.31
C ASP A 450 -23.26 -6.01 19.98
N PRO A 451 -23.43 -7.32 20.03
CA PRO A 451 -23.46 -8.17 18.85
C PRO A 451 -24.71 -7.95 18.02
N PHE A 452 -24.59 -7.19 16.95
CA PHE A 452 -25.63 -7.02 15.93
C PHE A 452 -25.33 -7.92 14.72
N THR A 453 -26.20 -8.87 14.44
CA THR A 453 -26.01 -9.85 13.38
C THR A 453 -27.06 -9.68 12.29
N GLY A 454 -26.79 -8.84 11.32
CA GLY A 454 -27.50 -8.75 10.05
C GLY A 454 -28.80 -7.94 10.05
N THR A 455 -29.04 -7.34 8.92
CA THR A 455 -30.17 -6.44 8.66
C THR A 455 -31.11 -6.96 7.59
N ASP A 456 -30.72 -7.95 6.81
CA ASP A 456 -31.50 -8.44 5.66
C ASP A 456 -32.61 -9.44 6.00
N GLY A 457 -32.82 -9.71 7.31
CA GLY A 457 -33.79 -10.68 7.79
C GLY A 457 -33.34 -12.14 7.68
N THR A 458 -32.13 -12.39 7.19
CA THR A 458 -31.54 -13.74 7.13
C THR A 458 -30.72 -14.06 8.38
N VAL A 459 -30.27 -13.04 9.10
CA VAL A 459 -29.55 -13.17 10.36
C VAL A 459 -30.35 -12.58 11.48
N THR A 460 -30.50 -13.29 12.57
CA THR A 460 -31.34 -12.91 13.70
C THR A 460 -30.78 -11.69 14.43
N ALA A 461 -31.64 -10.76 14.73
CA ALA A 461 -31.34 -9.63 15.61
C ALA A 461 -30.79 -10.09 16.97
N PRO A 462 -30.03 -9.26 17.69
CA PRO A 462 -29.43 -9.60 19.00
C PRO A 462 -30.38 -10.20 20.02
N THR A 463 -31.66 -9.89 19.94
CA THR A 463 -32.71 -10.44 20.82
C THR A 463 -32.86 -11.95 20.71
N ASP A 464 -32.43 -12.56 19.61
CA ASP A 464 -32.51 -14.00 19.36
C ASP A 464 -31.13 -14.67 19.45
N ALA A 465 -30.08 -13.87 19.64
CA ALA A 465 -28.74 -14.38 19.86
C ALA A 465 -28.67 -15.19 21.18
N PRO A 466 -27.90 -16.29 21.24
CA PRO A 466 -27.73 -17.03 22.47
C PRO A 466 -27.17 -16.14 23.59
N ALA A 467 -27.70 -16.24 24.81
CA ALA A 467 -27.10 -15.53 25.96
C ALA A 467 -25.70 -16.11 26.24
N GLY A 468 -24.71 -15.24 26.39
CA GLY A 468 -23.33 -15.68 26.66
C GLY A 468 -22.31 -14.56 26.49
N GLU A 469 -21.06 -14.90 26.67
CA GLU A 469 -19.90 -14.07 26.30
C GLU A 469 -19.64 -14.25 24.82
N TYR A 470 -19.50 -13.13 24.10
CA TYR A 470 -19.18 -13.16 22.69
C TYR A 470 -17.74 -12.74 22.44
N ALA A 471 -17.19 -13.24 21.33
CA ALA A 471 -15.90 -12.83 20.77
C ALA A 471 -16.06 -12.71 19.25
N VAL A 472 -15.17 -12.01 18.61
CA VAL A 472 -15.08 -11.94 17.14
C VAL A 472 -13.88 -12.76 16.70
N SER A 473 -14.08 -13.69 15.75
CA SER A 473 -12.99 -14.38 15.05
C SER A 473 -12.94 -13.96 13.61
N LEU A 474 -11.72 -14.00 13.02
CA LEU A 474 -11.48 -13.63 11.62
C LEU A 474 -11.25 -14.90 10.78
N ARG A 475 -12.05 -15.06 9.74
CA ARG A 475 -11.79 -15.98 8.64
C ARG A 475 -11.21 -15.21 7.46
N TRP A 476 -10.08 -15.67 6.94
CA TRP A 476 -9.42 -15.05 5.80
C TRP A 476 -8.70 -16.10 4.97
N THR A 477 -8.82 -16.05 3.64
CA THR A 477 -8.23 -17.06 2.74
C THR A 477 -6.71 -17.15 2.86
N ALA A 478 -6.03 -16.06 3.23
CA ALA A 478 -4.58 -16.05 3.41
C ALA A 478 -4.11 -16.72 4.73
N LEU A 479 -5.03 -17.04 5.65
CA LEU A 479 -4.71 -17.82 6.86
C LEU A 479 -4.58 -19.33 6.57
N GLU A 480 -4.76 -19.75 5.32
CA GLU A 480 -4.49 -21.10 4.85
C GLU A 480 -3.26 -21.09 3.93
N PRO A 481 -2.35 -22.07 4.01
CA PRO A 481 -1.21 -22.15 3.10
C PRO A 481 -1.66 -22.21 1.64
N GLY A 482 -0.98 -21.45 0.78
CA GLY A 482 -1.29 -21.29 -0.66
C GLY A 482 -0.11 -21.59 -1.56
N THR A 483 -0.30 -21.32 -2.87
CA THR A 483 0.68 -21.60 -3.93
C THR A 483 1.13 -20.33 -4.68
N THR A 484 0.72 -19.14 -4.22
CA THR A 484 1.06 -17.87 -4.88
C THR A 484 2.57 -17.66 -5.06
N ALA A 485 3.38 -18.13 -4.12
CA ALA A 485 4.83 -18.07 -4.20
C ALA A 485 5.40 -18.79 -5.44
N SER A 486 4.72 -19.82 -5.96
CA SER A 486 5.07 -20.52 -7.21
C SER A 486 4.52 -19.80 -8.45
N ALA A 487 3.38 -19.11 -8.34
CA ALA A 487 2.72 -18.43 -9.45
C ALA A 487 3.61 -17.36 -10.10
N ILE A 488 4.45 -16.67 -9.30
CA ILE A 488 5.37 -15.63 -9.76
C ILE A 488 6.31 -16.18 -10.84
N PHE A 489 6.98 -17.30 -10.58
CA PHE A 489 7.91 -17.89 -11.54
C PHE A 489 7.21 -18.48 -12.76
N ALA A 490 6.01 -19.03 -12.59
CA ALA A 490 5.19 -19.51 -13.67
C ALA A 490 4.78 -18.38 -14.63
N LEU A 491 4.39 -17.20 -14.11
CA LEU A 491 4.13 -15.99 -14.89
C LEU A 491 5.38 -15.50 -15.61
N ASN A 492 6.52 -15.45 -14.91
CA ASN A 492 7.78 -14.96 -15.48
C ASN A 492 8.26 -15.79 -16.68
N THR A 493 7.81 -17.04 -16.79
CA THR A 493 8.19 -17.98 -17.86
C THR A 493 7.05 -18.36 -18.80
N ALA A 494 5.85 -17.76 -18.65
CA ALA A 494 4.70 -17.98 -19.50
C ALA A 494 5.00 -17.54 -20.95
N ARG A 495 4.48 -18.27 -21.95
CA ARG A 495 4.74 -18.05 -23.38
C ARG A 495 3.47 -17.74 -24.17
N ASP A 496 2.34 -18.14 -23.62
CA ASP A 496 1.03 -17.98 -24.25
C ASP A 496 -0.07 -17.90 -23.17
N PHE A 497 -1.32 -17.78 -23.60
CA PHE A 497 -2.46 -17.66 -22.70
C PHE A 497 -2.73 -18.91 -21.88
N ASP A 498 -2.38 -20.10 -22.37
CA ASP A 498 -2.54 -21.35 -21.63
C ASP A 498 -1.52 -21.44 -20.49
N ASP A 499 -0.23 -21.09 -20.74
CA ASP A 499 0.80 -20.98 -19.70
C ASP A 499 0.40 -19.91 -18.67
N PHE A 500 -0.09 -18.74 -19.12
CA PHE A 500 -0.57 -17.67 -18.25
C PHE A 500 -1.73 -18.12 -17.34
N ARG A 501 -2.73 -18.84 -17.90
CA ARG A 501 -3.81 -19.41 -17.08
C ARG A 501 -3.32 -20.47 -16.12
N ALA A 502 -2.34 -21.28 -16.51
CA ALA A 502 -1.73 -22.25 -15.60
C ALA A 502 -1.04 -21.54 -14.42
N ALA A 503 -0.33 -20.43 -14.66
CA ALA A 503 0.23 -19.60 -13.59
C ALA A 503 -0.85 -18.97 -12.72
N ALA A 504 -1.91 -18.43 -13.32
CA ALA A 504 -3.05 -17.87 -12.59
C ALA A 504 -3.74 -18.91 -11.68
N SER A 505 -3.76 -20.19 -12.05
CA SER A 505 -4.34 -21.26 -11.22
C SER A 505 -3.54 -21.54 -9.93
N LEU A 506 -2.31 -21.08 -9.83
CA LEU A 506 -1.47 -21.16 -8.64
C LEU A 506 -1.58 -19.90 -7.74
N PHE A 507 -2.27 -18.87 -8.20
CA PHE A 507 -2.37 -17.59 -7.54
C PHE A 507 -3.57 -17.59 -6.57
N ASP A 508 -3.34 -17.96 -5.31
CA ASP A 508 -4.40 -18.11 -4.30
C ASP A 508 -4.77 -16.78 -3.63
N VAL A 509 -3.77 -16.00 -3.19
CA VAL A 509 -3.93 -14.73 -2.47
C VAL A 509 -2.78 -13.75 -2.79
N PRO A 510 -3.04 -12.43 -2.82
CA PRO A 510 -4.35 -11.77 -2.86
C PRO A 510 -5.09 -12.09 -4.16
N ALA A 511 -6.41 -12.08 -4.13
CA ALA A 511 -7.19 -12.23 -5.36
C ALA A 511 -6.98 -11.00 -6.25
N GLN A 512 -6.64 -11.20 -7.53
CA GLN A 512 -6.27 -10.14 -8.48
C GLN A 512 -7.04 -10.27 -9.80
N ASN A 513 -7.22 -9.16 -10.51
CA ASN A 513 -7.56 -9.15 -11.92
C ASN A 513 -6.25 -9.29 -12.72
N LEU A 514 -6.06 -10.36 -13.45
CA LEU A 514 -4.90 -10.56 -14.31
C LEU A 514 -5.21 -10.19 -15.75
N ILE A 515 -4.52 -9.16 -16.28
CA ILE A 515 -4.57 -8.79 -17.70
C ILE A 515 -3.37 -9.35 -18.45
N TYR A 516 -3.59 -9.77 -19.68
CA TYR A 516 -2.63 -10.44 -20.55
C TYR A 516 -2.57 -9.80 -21.93
N ALA A 517 -1.38 -9.76 -22.51
CA ALA A 517 -1.15 -9.56 -23.93
C ALA A 517 0.07 -10.37 -24.40
N ASP A 518 0.10 -10.76 -25.69
CA ASP A 518 1.22 -11.50 -26.28
C ASP A 518 1.73 -10.92 -27.61
N VAL A 519 2.93 -11.35 -28.01
CA VAL A 519 3.57 -10.96 -29.27
C VAL A 519 2.91 -11.58 -30.51
N GLU A 520 1.93 -12.48 -30.35
CA GLU A 520 1.08 -12.99 -31.43
C GLU A 520 -0.15 -12.10 -31.70
N GLY A 521 -0.37 -11.09 -30.84
CA GLY A 521 -1.46 -10.10 -30.96
C GLY A 521 -2.70 -10.43 -30.16
N ASN A 522 -2.66 -11.43 -29.29
CA ASN A 522 -3.77 -11.78 -28.42
C ASN A 522 -3.82 -10.88 -27.17
N ILE A 523 -5.03 -10.70 -26.66
CA ILE A 523 -5.29 -10.04 -25.38
C ILE A 523 -6.20 -10.93 -24.52
N GLY A 524 -6.05 -10.87 -23.20
CA GLY A 524 -6.81 -11.74 -22.31
C GLY A 524 -6.97 -11.20 -20.90
N TYR A 525 -7.83 -11.87 -20.14
CA TYR A 525 -8.10 -11.62 -18.73
C TYR A 525 -8.42 -12.95 -18.04
N GLN A 526 -7.95 -13.11 -16.82
CA GLN A 526 -8.29 -14.22 -15.95
C GLN A 526 -8.45 -13.71 -14.52
N THR A 527 -9.53 -14.08 -13.85
CA THR A 527 -9.68 -13.99 -12.41
C THR A 527 -8.96 -15.16 -11.74
N PRO A 528 -7.88 -14.98 -10.99
CA PRO A 528 -7.36 -15.98 -10.08
C PRO A 528 -7.90 -15.75 -8.67
N GLY A 529 -7.58 -16.63 -7.75
CA GLY A 529 -7.80 -16.47 -6.33
C GLY A 529 -8.61 -17.60 -5.73
N ARG A 530 -8.43 -17.76 -4.43
CA ARG A 530 -9.21 -18.68 -3.60
C ARG A 530 -10.45 -17.95 -3.09
N LEU A 531 -11.56 -18.00 -3.87
CA LEU A 531 -12.79 -17.26 -3.60
C LEU A 531 -13.80 -18.15 -2.88
N PRO A 532 -14.29 -17.77 -1.68
CA PRO A 532 -15.14 -18.62 -0.87
C PRO A 532 -16.57 -18.72 -1.42
N VAL A 533 -17.14 -19.92 -1.30
CA VAL A 533 -18.57 -20.17 -1.47
C VAL A 533 -19.19 -20.26 -0.07
N ARG A 534 -19.92 -19.24 0.32
CA ARG A 534 -20.60 -19.17 1.62
C ARG A 534 -21.84 -20.06 1.65
N GLY A 535 -22.22 -20.51 2.83
CA GLY A 535 -23.48 -21.24 3.05
C GLY A 535 -24.68 -20.26 3.10
N ALA A 536 -24.99 -19.79 4.29
CA ALA A 536 -25.97 -18.71 4.50
C ALA A 536 -25.23 -17.37 4.70
N GLY A 537 -25.91 -16.25 4.44
CA GLY A 537 -25.34 -14.91 4.51
C GLY A 537 -24.41 -14.61 3.34
N ASP A 538 -23.91 -13.39 3.28
CA ASP A 538 -23.06 -12.89 2.22
C ASP A 538 -21.73 -12.29 2.70
N GLY A 539 -21.44 -12.34 4.01
CA GLY A 539 -20.20 -11.79 4.59
C GLY A 539 -20.21 -10.27 4.76
N SER A 540 -21.29 -9.58 4.40
CA SER A 540 -21.35 -8.12 4.54
C SER A 540 -21.50 -7.62 5.99
N MET A 541 -21.79 -8.52 6.91
CA MET A 541 -21.95 -8.30 8.35
C MET A 541 -21.37 -9.50 9.10
N PRO A 542 -20.95 -9.35 10.38
CA PRO A 542 -20.45 -10.48 11.18
C PRO A 542 -21.44 -11.63 11.24
N GLN A 543 -21.00 -12.83 10.92
CA GLN A 543 -21.83 -14.02 10.79
C GLN A 543 -21.89 -14.82 12.10
N PRO A 544 -22.99 -15.60 12.36
CA PRO A 544 -23.08 -16.46 13.53
C PRO A 544 -22.06 -17.60 13.50
N GLY A 545 -20.96 -17.47 14.25
CA GLY A 545 -19.88 -18.47 14.30
C GLY A 545 -20.29 -19.81 14.93
N TRP A 546 -21.43 -19.83 15.66
CA TRP A 546 -21.96 -21.06 16.28
C TRP A 546 -22.82 -21.94 15.34
N ASP A 547 -23.07 -21.51 14.09
CA ASP A 547 -23.90 -22.21 13.12
C ASP A 547 -23.13 -22.48 11.82
N SER A 548 -22.83 -23.76 11.54
CA SER A 548 -22.10 -24.16 10.33
C SER A 548 -22.82 -23.83 9.03
N ALA A 549 -24.11 -23.46 9.07
CA ALA A 549 -24.81 -22.98 7.88
C ALA A 549 -24.22 -21.70 7.32
N TYR A 550 -23.57 -20.87 8.13
CA TYR A 550 -22.92 -19.61 7.74
C TYR A 550 -21.43 -19.79 7.40
N ALA A 551 -20.86 -20.97 7.63
CA ALA A 551 -19.46 -21.22 7.31
C ALA A 551 -19.21 -21.26 5.79
N TRP A 552 -17.96 -21.05 5.39
CA TRP A 552 -17.50 -21.31 4.02
C TRP A 552 -17.64 -22.80 3.70
N GLN A 553 -18.34 -23.13 2.62
CA GLN A 553 -18.64 -24.49 2.23
C GLN A 553 -17.59 -25.07 1.28
N SER A 554 -17.02 -24.24 0.42
CA SER A 554 -16.00 -24.58 -0.57
C SER A 554 -15.39 -23.31 -1.14
N TYR A 555 -14.49 -23.49 -2.12
CA TYR A 555 -14.01 -22.40 -2.97
C TYR A 555 -14.55 -22.59 -4.39
N ILE A 556 -14.70 -21.47 -5.12
CA ILE A 556 -15.10 -21.52 -6.54
C ILE A 556 -13.99 -22.24 -7.30
N PRO A 557 -14.33 -23.28 -8.10
CA PRO A 557 -13.34 -23.97 -8.94
C PRO A 557 -12.70 -23.00 -9.94
N PHE A 558 -11.38 -23.09 -10.14
CA PHE A 558 -10.65 -22.21 -11.08
C PHE A 558 -11.28 -22.14 -12.47
N GLU A 559 -11.76 -23.27 -13.00
CA GLU A 559 -12.39 -23.34 -14.34
C GLU A 559 -13.75 -22.63 -14.40
N GLU A 560 -14.33 -22.25 -13.26
CA GLU A 560 -15.58 -21.50 -13.17
C GLU A 560 -15.34 -20.02 -12.89
N LEU A 561 -14.08 -19.61 -12.63
CA LEU A 561 -13.72 -18.21 -12.45
C LEU A 561 -13.78 -17.45 -13.77
N PRO A 562 -14.15 -16.14 -13.74
CA PRO A 562 -14.31 -15.33 -14.95
C PRO A 562 -13.04 -15.26 -15.81
N VAL A 563 -13.20 -15.42 -17.11
CA VAL A 563 -12.13 -15.39 -18.11
C VAL A 563 -12.60 -14.73 -19.41
N VAL A 564 -11.71 -13.94 -20.02
CA VAL A 564 -11.93 -13.35 -21.36
C VAL A 564 -10.69 -13.58 -22.22
N TYR A 565 -10.89 -13.92 -23.48
CA TYR A 565 -9.83 -14.05 -24.46
C TYR A 565 -10.27 -13.48 -25.82
N ASN A 566 -9.51 -12.51 -26.32
CA ASN A 566 -9.78 -11.84 -27.60
C ASN A 566 -11.22 -11.34 -27.75
N PRO A 567 -11.71 -10.43 -26.86
CA PRO A 567 -13.06 -9.91 -26.93
C PRO A 567 -13.31 -9.16 -28.25
N THR A 568 -14.57 -9.14 -28.71
CA THR A 568 -14.95 -8.50 -29.98
C THR A 568 -14.72 -6.99 -29.98
N ASP A 569 -14.79 -6.35 -28.83
CA ASP A 569 -14.57 -4.90 -28.67
C ASP A 569 -13.09 -4.53 -28.79
N GLY A 570 -12.19 -5.52 -28.71
CA GLY A 570 -10.77 -5.38 -28.92
C GLY A 570 -10.05 -4.63 -27.79
N PHE A 571 -10.62 -4.54 -26.60
CA PHE A 571 -9.96 -4.04 -25.38
C PHE A 571 -10.59 -4.67 -24.13
N ILE A 572 -9.85 -4.63 -23.02
CA ILE A 572 -10.29 -5.04 -21.68
C ILE A 572 -9.85 -3.96 -20.71
N VAL A 573 -10.71 -3.59 -19.77
CA VAL A 573 -10.44 -2.57 -18.73
C VAL A 573 -10.75 -3.16 -17.36
N THR A 574 -9.83 -3.01 -16.42
CA THR A 574 -10.03 -3.28 -15.00
C THR A 574 -9.58 -2.08 -14.16
N ALA A 575 -10.43 -1.65 -13.25
CA ALA A 575 -10.13 -0.58 -12.31
C ALA A 575 -10.81 -0.87 -10.96
N ASN A 576 -10.71 -2.12 -10.50
CA ASN A 576 -11.32 -2.68 -9.29
C ASN A 576 -12.88 -2.74 -9.34
N ASN A 577 -13.46 -2.44 -10.50
CA ASN A 577 -14.91 -2.47 -10.72
C ASN A 577 -15.43 -3.91 -10.79
N ALA A 578 -16.77 -4.04 -10.71
CA ALA A 578 -17.42 -5.34 -10.78
C ALA A 578 -16.90 -6.21 -11.93
N ILE A 579 -16.57 -7.46 -11.62
CA ILE A 579 -16.01 -8.40 -12.60
C ILE A 579 -17.10 -8.89 -13.54
N VAL A 580 -18.26 -9.24 -12.99
CA VAL A 580 -19.40 -9.87 -13.65
C VAL A 580 -20.68 -9.16 -13.24
N ASP A 581 -21.75 -9.38 -14.00
CA ASP A 581 -23.09 -8.93 -13.65
C ASP A 581 -23.79 -9.90 -12.67
N GLU A 582 -25.04 -9.60 -12.31
CA GLU A 582 -25.88 -10.37 -11.40
C GLU A 582 -26.28 -11.76 -11.94
N GLU A 583 -25.98 -12.09 -13.21
CA GLU A 583 -26.26 -13.40 -13.81
C GLU A 583 -25.19 -14.44 -13.45
N TYR A 584 -24.03 -14.03 -12.90
CA TYR A 584 -22.99 -14.94 -12.45
C TYR A 584 -23.46 -15.81 -11.28
N PRO A 585 -23.23 -17.13 -11.28
CA PRO A 585 -23.88 -18.03 -10.33
C PRO A 585 -23.30 -18.00 -8.91
N TYR A 586 -22.18 -17.34 -8.68
CA TYR A 586 -21.54 -17.21 -7.39
C TYR A 586 -21.57 -15.78 -6.90
N PHE A 587 -21.76 -15.59 -5.60
CA PHE A 587 -21.57 -14.31 -4.96
C PHE A 587 -20.06 -14.05 -4.81
N LEU A 588 -19.59 -12.88 -5.19
CA LEU A 588 -18.19 -12.49 -5.11
C LEU A 588 -17.95 -11.41 -4.05
N THR A 589 -18.76 -10.37 -4.03
CA THR A 589 -18.75 -9.28 -3.05
C THR A 589 -19.94 -8.35 -3.26
N ARG A 590 -20.24 -7.52 -2.27
CA ARG A 590 -21.06 -6.30 -2.41
C ARG A 590 -20.20 -5.05 -2.64
N ASP A 591 -18.96 -5.08 -2.16
CA ASP A 591 -18.09 -3.93 -1.98
C ASP A 591 -17.11 -3.78 -3.15
N TRP A 592 -17.65 -3.64 -4.36
CA TRP A 592 -16.89 -3.29 -5.54
C TRP A 592 -16.46 -1.81 -5.50
N ASP A 593 -15.30 -1.46 -6.06
CA ASP A 593 -15.13 -0.09 -6.56
C ASP A 593 -16.26 0.23 -7.53
N TYR A 594 -16.93 1.35 -7.33
CA TYR A 594 -18.18 1.68 -8.02
C TYR A 594 -18.03 1.96 -9.53
N GLY A 595 -16.83 1.73 -10.09
CA GLY A 595 -16.57 1.70 -11.53
C GLY A 595 -16.43 3.08 -12.18
N TRP A 596 -16.26 4.15 -11.42
CA TRP A 596 -16.08 5.52 -11.95
C TRP A 596 -14.85 5.60 -12.86
N ARG A 597 -13.71 5.04 -12.42
CA ARG A 597 -12.45 4.98 -13.18
C ARG A 597 -12.59 4.10 -14.41
N ALA A 598 -13.16 2.90 -14.27
CA ALA A 598 -13.39 1.97 -15.38
C ALA A 598 -14.28 2.57 -16.48
N ALA A 599 -15.36 3.26 -16.09
CA ALA A 599 -16.24 3.95 -17.03
C ALA A 599 -15.50 5.05 -17.79
N ARG A 600 -14.67 5.85 -17.10
CA ARG A 600 -13.89 6.93 -17.71
C ARG A 600 -12.81 6.39 -18.65
N ILE A 601 -12.04 5.39 -18.26
CA ILE A 601 -11.04 4.73 -19.10
C ILE A 601 -11.72 4.17 -20.37
N THR A 602 -12.82 3.46 -20.20
CA THR A 602 -13.61 2.89 -21.32
C THR A 602 -14.08 3.98 -22.29
N GLU A 603 -14.64 5.10 -21.77
CA GLU A 603 -15.05 6.24 -22.58
C GLU A 603 -13.89 6.81 -23.39
N MET A 604 -12.72 6.98 -22.73
CA MET A 604 -11.54 7.53 -23.39
C MET A 604 -11.00 6.59 -24.47
N ILE A 605 -10.90 5.28 -24.23
CA ILE A 605 -10.48 4.28 -25.22
C ILE A 605 -11.43 4.31 -26.42
N GLN A 606 -12.73 4.23 -26.20
CA GLN A 606 -13.74 4.25 -27.26
C GLN A 606 -13.66 5.54 -28.10
N ARG A 607 -13.47 6.69 -27.45
CA ARG A 607 -13.30 7.97 -28.11
C ARG A 607 -12.03 8.01 -28.96
N LYS A 608 -10.92 7.45 -28.47
CA LYS A 608 -9.66 7.35 -29.23
C LYS A 608 -9.82 6.43 -30.43
N ILE A 609 -10.36 5.23 -30.27
CA ILE A 609 -10.66 4.28 -31.38
C ILE A 609 -11.51 4.95 -32.46
N ALA A 610 -12.52 5.74 -32.09
CA ALA A 610 -13.37 6.44 -33.05
C ALA A 610 -12.62 7.53 -33.83
N ASN A 611 -11.50 8.04 -33.33
CA ASN A 611 -10.72 9.11 -33.93
C ASN A 611 -9.46 8.63 -34.67
N GLY A 612 -9.04 7.37 -34.50
CA GLY A 612 -7.86 6.80 -35.17
C GLY A 612 -7.22 5.68 -34.32
N PRO A 613 -6.07 5.16 -34.75
CA PRO A 613 -5.35 4.17 -33.97
C PRO A 613 -4.77 4.78 -32.68
N ILE A 614 -4.76 4.00 -31.60
CA ILE A 614 -4.23 4.34 -30.30
C ILE A 614 -2.70 4.25 -30.30
N THR A 615 -2.05 5.22 -29.69
CA THR A 615 -0.59 5.31 -29.53
C THR A 615 -0.19 5.09 -28.05
N LEU A 616 1.13 4.92 -27.78
CA LEU A 616 1.68 4.94 -26.41
C LEU A 616 1.33 6.26 -25.69
N ASP A 617 1.43 7.39 -26.38
CA ASP A 617 1.06 8.70 -25.80
C ASP A 617 -0.43 8.78 -25.44
N ASP A 618 -1.31 8.13 -26.21
CA ASP A 618 -2.73 8.04 -25.88
C ASP A 618 -2.97 7.21 -24.62
N MET A 619 -2.26 6.08 -24.45
CA MET A 619 -2.34 5.26 -23.24
C MET A 619 -1.87 6.06 -22.02
N ARG A 620 -0.74 6.75 -22.11
CA ARG A 620 -0.22 7.66 -21.06
C ARG A 620 -1.21 8.78 -20.73
N ALA A 621 -1.82 9.37 -21.73
CA ALA A 621 -2.80 10.44 -21.54
C ALA A 621 -4.07 9.95 -20.81
N ILE A 622 -4.42 8.67 -20.93
CA ILE A 622 -5.49 8.07 -20.15
C ILE A 622 -5.05 7.95 -18.68
N GLN A 623 -3.83 7.45 -18.39
CA GLN A 623 -3.30 7.37 -17.01
C GLN A 623 -3.21 8.74 -16.32
N ALA A 624 -3.06 9.81 -17.08
CA ALA A 624 -2.94 11.18 -16.58
C ALA A 624 -4.28 11.94 -16.47
N ASP A 625 -5.44 11.29 -16.74
CA ASP A 625 -6.74 11.98 -16.75
C ASP A 625 -7.21 12.29 -15.33
N ASN A 626 -7.51 13.57 -15.06
CA ASN A 626 -7.92 14.10 -13.76
C ASN A 626 -9.43 14.39 -13.69
N ALA A 627 -10.26 13.83 -14.57
CA ALA A 627 -11.69 14.13 -14.61
C ALA A 627 -12.41 13.67 -13.34
N SER A 628 -13.05 14.59 -12.63
CA SER A 628 -13.80 14.36 -11.41
C SER A 628 -15.29 14.20 -11.70
N PHE A 629 -15.83 13.01 -11.49
CA PHE A 629 -17.27 12.76 -11.63
C PHE A 629 -18.10 13.60 -10.65
N ILE A 630 -17.78 13.52 -9.35
CA ILE A 630 -18.54 14.24 -8.32
C ILE A 630 -18.42 15.75 -8.49
N GLY A 631 -17.26 16.25 -8.87
CA GLY A 631 -17.06 17.68 -9.13
C GLY A 631 -17.95 18.20 -10.26
N VAL A 632 -18.13 17.43 -11.32
CA VAL A 632 -19.06 17.77 -12.43
C VAL A 632 -20.52 17.74 -11.95
N ARG A 633 -20.91 16.76 -11.13
CA ARG A 633 -22.24 16.68 -10.54
C ARG A 633 -22.53 17.85 -9.60
N LEU A 634 -21.58 18.20 -8.73
CA LEU A 634 -21.69 19.36 -7.85
C LEU A 634 -21.78 20.66 -8.67
N THR A 635 -20.92 20.83 -9.68
CA THR A 635 -21.03 21.99 -10.57
C THR A 635 -22.45 22.17 -11.12
N ALA A 636 -23.07 21.07 -11.56
CA ALA A 636 -24.45 21.12 -12.07
C ALA A 636 -25.46 21.51 -10.98
N ALA A 637 -25.32 20.99 -9.75
CA ALA A 637 -26.20 21.30 -8.62
C ALA A 637 -26.08 22.76 -8.16
N TYR A 638 -24.88 23.36 -8.28
CA TYR A 638 -24.60 24.71 -7.84
C TYR A 638 -24.73 25.78 -8.94
N LEU A 639 -25.13 25.42 -10.16
CA LEU A 639 -25.24 26.38 -11.28
C LEU A 639 -26.12 27.61 -10.96
N ASP A 640 -27.27 27.38 -10.32
CA ASP A 640 -28.26 28.39 -10.00
C ASP A 640 -28.23 28.85 -8.53
N VAL A 641 -27.29 28.29 -7.71
CA VAL A 641 -27.17 28.66 -6.29
C VAL A 641 -26.56 30.06 -6.19
N THR A 642 -27.16 30.89 -5.38
CA THR A 642 -26.66 32.22 -4.98
C THR A 642 -26.84 32.36 -3.48
N THR A 643 -25.81 32.80 -2.78
CA THR A 643 -25.80 32.94 -1.33
C THR A 643 -26.16 34.35 -0.87
N GLY A 644 -25.90 35.36 -1.72
CA GLY A 644 -26.00 36.77 -1.39
C GLY A 644 -24.78 37.30 -0.64
N ASP A 645 -23.75 36.45 -0.49
CA ASP A 645 -22.41 36.82 -0.04
C ASP A 645 -21.51 36.96 -1.26
N ASP A 646 -20.90 38.15 -1.44
CA ASP A 646 -20.13 38.47 -2.65
C ASP A 646 -18.88 37.57 -2.83
N GLU A 647 -18.25 37.12 -1.75
CA GLU A 647 -17.07 36.26 -1.76
C GLU A 647 -17.42 34.84 -2.16
N THR A 648 -18.45 34.28 -1.56
CA THR A 648 -18.98 32.94 -1.91
C THR A 648 -19.53 32.90 -3.33
N ASP A 649 -20.28 33.93 -3.76
CA ASP A 649 -20.81 34.00 -5.12
C ASP A 649 -19.68 34.11 -6.17
N ALA A 650 -18.53 34.76 -5.83
CA ALA A 650 -17.32 34.75 -6.66
C ALA A 650 -16.65 33.36 -6.71
N ALA A 651 -16.54 32.66 -5.60
CA ALA A 651 -16.03 31.29 -5.53
C ALA A 651 -16.87 30.31 -6.37
N LEU A 652 -18.21 30.41 -6.28
CA LEU A 652 -19.14 29.66 -7.16
C LEU A 652 -18.94 30.00 -8.64
N GLY A 653 -18.42 31.20 -8.95
CA GLY A 653 -18.02 31.60 -10.31
C GLY A 653 -16.88 30.72 -10.85
N LEU A 654 -15.87 30.41 -10.01
CA LEU A 654 -14.75 29.51 -10.38
C LEU A 654 -15.26 28.10 -10.74
N LEU A 655 -16.21 27.58 -9.95
CA LEU A 655 -16.80 26.27 -10.22
C LEU A 655 -17.53 26.23 -11.57
N ARG A 656 -18.22 27.31 -11.96
CA ARG A 656 -18.91 27.40 -13.25
C ARG A 656 -17.99 27.48 -14.47
N GLU A 657 -16.75 27.95 -14.28
CA GLU A 657 -15.73 28.07 -15.32
C GLU A 657 -14.78 26.86 -15.38
N TRP A 658 -14.85 25.98 -14.38
CA TRP A 658 -13.99 24.82 -14.27
C TRP A 658 -14.35 23.74 -15.32
N ASP A 659 -13.33 23.10 -15.88
CA ASP A 659 -13.46 22.09 -16.93
C ASP A 659 -13.69 20.66 -16.43
N GLY A 660 -13.81 20.48 -15.09
CA GLY A 660 -13.99 19.19 -14.47
C GLY A 660 -12.68 18.40 -14.25
N GLN A 661 -11.52 19.01 -14.54
CA GLN A 661 -10.22 18.37 -14.31
C GLN A 661 -9.59 18.84 -12.99
N ASN A 662 -9.21 17.93 -12.13
CA ASN A 662 -8.49 18.21 -10.88
C ASN A 662 -6.99 18.51 -11.16
N ALA A 663 -6.70 19.53 -12.00
CA ALA A 663 -5.34 19.93 -12.25
C ALA A 663 -4.73 20.64 -11.01
N ALA A 664 -3.46 20.40 -10.74
CA ALA A 664 -2.78 20.93 -9.55
C ALA A 664 -2.86 22.46 -9.43
N ASP A 665 -2.83 23.20 -10.52
CA ASP A 665 -2.88 24.67 -10.59
C ASP A 665 -4.30 25.24 -10.70
N SER A 666 -5.34 24.41 -10.65
CA SER A 666 -6.74 24.83 -10.84
C SER A 666 -7.36 25.37 -9.56
N ALA A 667 -7.86 26.61 -9.61
CA ALA A 667 -8.66 27.21 -8.54
C ALA A 667 -10.08 26.59 -8.48
N GLY A 668 -10.65 26.24 -9.64
CA GLY A 668 -11.94 25.56 -9.72
C GLY A 668 -11.91 24.17 -9.08
N ALA A 669 -10.81 23.42 -9.29
CA ALA A 669 -10.60 22.13 -8.64
C ALA A 669 -10.44 22.28 -7.12
N ALA A 670 -9.67 23.26 -6.65
CA ALA A 670 -9.53 23.52 -5.21
C ALA A 670 -10.90 23.78 -4.57
N TYR A 671 -11.72 24.63 -5.17
CA TYR A 671 -13.05 24.91 -4.65
C TYR A 671 -13.97 23.70 -4.74
N ALA A 672 -13.96 22.96 -5.84
CA ALA A 672 -14.82 21.79 -6.02
C ALA A 672 -14.57 20.71 -4.96
N ASN A 673 -13.30 20.39 -4.66
CA ASN A 673 -12.94 19.36 -3.68
C ASN A 673 -13.19 19.83 -2.23
N VAL A 674 -12.94 21.11 -1.90
CA VAL A 674 -13.25 21.64 -0.56
C VAL A 674 -14.78 21.72 -0.37
N LEU A 675 -15.52 22.08 -1.41
CA LEU A 675 -16.99 22.08 -1.38
C LEU A 675 -17.55 20.67 -1.21
N TRP A 676 -16.95 19.69 -1.87
CA TRP A 676 -17.30 18.28 -1.74
C TRP A 676 -17.15 17.80 -0.28
N ASP A 677 -15.99 17.98 0.31
CA ASP A 677 -15.72 17.59 1.69
C ASP A 677 -16.64 18.33 2.67
N THR A 678 -16.84 19.64 2.47
CA THR A 678 -17.69 20.45 3.34
C THR A 678 -19.16 20.04 3.26
N LEU A 679 -19.65 19.73 2.05
CA LEU A 679 -21.03 19.26 1.85
C LEU A 679 -21.23 17.90 2.53
N ALA A 680 -20.31 16.95 2.32
CA ALA A 680 -20.37 15.65 2.94
C ALA A 680 -20.39 15.74 4.48
N ARG A 681 -19.52 16.56 5.07
CA ARG A 681 -19.50 16.83 6.51
C ARG A 681 -20.80 17.44 7.02
N ASN A 682 -21.35 18.44 6.33
CA ASN A 682 -22.59 19.12 6.77
C ASN A 682 -23.81 18.18 6.70
N VAL A 683 -23.84 17.28 5.72
CA VAL A 683 -24.92 16.31 5.56
C VAL A 683 -24.82 15.18 6.57
N PHE A 684 -23.65 14.60 6.78
CA PHE A 684 -23.52 13.32 7.46
C PHE A 684 -22.82 13.37 8.83
N VAL A 685 -22.03 14.39 9.12
CA VAL A 685 -21.17 14.41 10.31
C VAL A 685 -21.48 15.57 11.25
N ALA A 686 -21.54 16.79 10.72
CA ALA A 686 -21.55 18.01 11.54
C ALA A 686 -22.72 18.05 12.51
N GLU A 687 -22.41 18.01 13.81
CA GLU A 687 -23.40 18.08 14.92
C GLU A 687 -24.51 17.02 14.84
N ARG A 688 -24.29 15.91 14.12
CA ARG A 688 -25.22 14.78 14.09
C ARG A 688 -25.14 13.98 15.38
N GLU A 689 -26.28 13.45 15.86
CA GLU A 689 -26.33 12.54 17.01
C GLU A 689 -25.64 11.22 16.66
N ASN A 690 -25.92 10.70 15.46
CA ASN A 690 -25.30 9.51 14.87
C ASN A 690 -24.60 9.95 13.58
N PRO A 691 -23.30 10.26 13.63
CA PRO A 691 -22.54 10.63 12.44
C PRO A 691 -22.29 9.40 11.55
N VAL A 692 -22.35 9.60 10.23
CA VAL A 692 -22.00 8.59 9.24
C VAL A 692 -20.52 8.72 8.94
N PRO A 693 -19.74 7.64 8.97
CA PRO A 693 -18.35 7.65 8.52
C PRO A 693 -18.24 8.08 7.06
N LEU A 694 -17.27 8.95 6.75
CA LEU A 694 -17.03 9.45 5.39
C LEU A 694 -15.91 8.64 4.72
N THR A 695 -16.00 7.33 4.82
CA THR A 695 -15.09 6.37 4.18
C THR A 695 -15.55 6.03 2.77
N ASP A 696 -14.65 5.54 1.94
CA ASP A 696 -14.87 5.19 0.52
C ASP A 696 -15.57 6.30 -0.29
N GLN A 697 -14.78 7.23 -0.81
CA GLN A 697 -15.31 8.32 -1.64
C GLN A 697 -16.06 7.82 -2.88
N GLY A 698 -15.72 6.66 -3.42
CA GLY A 698 -16.43 6.05 -4.56
C GLY A 698 -17.88 5.73 -4.20
N ARG A 699 -18.13 5.18 -3.00
CA ARG A 699 -19.43 4.95 -2.40
C ARG A 699 -20.15 6.25 -2.14
N MET A 700 -19.49 7.19 -1.48
CA MET A 700 -20.05 8.49 -1.18
C MET A 700 -20.44 9.27 -2.44
N PHE A 701 -19.72 9.11 -3.55
CA PHE A 701 -20.12 9.69 -4.84
C PHE A 701 -21.47 9.13 -5.31
N LEU A 702 -21.72 7.83 -5.14
CA LEU A 702 -23.00 7.22 -5.52
C LEU A 702 -24.14 7.67 -4.58
N VAL A 703 -23.87 7.73 -3.28
CA VAL A 703 -24.82 8.24 -2.28
C VAL A 703 -25.25 9.67 -2.63
N PHE A 704 -24.28 10.56 -2.88
CA PHE A 704 -24.58 11.94 -3.21
C PHE A 704 -25.19 12.11 -4.61
N ASP A 705 -24.84 11.27 -5.56
CA ASP A 705 -25.49 11.28 -6.87
C ASP A 705 -26.99 11.02 -6.75
N ALA A 706 -27.37 10.04 -5.91
CA ALA A 706 -28.78 9.76 -5.60
C ALA A 706 -29.44 10.89 -4.78
N LEU A 707 -28.78 11.42 -3.75
CA LEU A 707 -29.29 12.52 -2.94
C LEU A 707 -29.53 13.80 -3.76
N LEU A 708 -28.65 14.13 -4.69
CA LEU A 708 -28.79 15.31 -5.56
C LEU A 708 -29.99 15.21 -6.50
N ASP A 709 -30.48 13.99 -6.76
CA ASP A 709 -31.71 13.75 -7.52
C ASP A 709 -32.98 13.65 -6.64
N ASP A 710 -32.81 13.59 -5.29
CA ASP A 710 -33.93 13.59 -4.32
C ASP A 710 -33.87 14.82 -3.37
N PRO A 711 -34.38 15.97 -3.77
CA PRO A 711 -34.40 17.17 -2.94
C PRO A 711 -35.26 17.08 -1.67
N GLU A 712 -36.14 16.08 -1.57
CA GLU A 712 -36.98 15.85 -0.42
C GLU A 712 -36.38 14.91 0.62
N SER A 713 -35.21 14.35 0.37
CA SER A 713 -34.53 13.44 1.30
C SER A 713 -34.33 14.08 2.67
N PRO A 714 -34.62 13.34 3.77
CA PRO A 714 -34.43 13.83 5.14
C PRO A 714 -32.93 14.14 5.45
N TRP A 715 -31.99 13.55 4.74
CA TRP A 715 -30.57 13.82 4.91
C TRP A 715 -30.18 15.30 4.70
N TRP A 716 -30.95 16.04 3.88
CA TRP A 716 -30.73 17.47 3.63
C TRP A 716 -31.08 18.37 4.83
N THR A 717 -31.69 17.84 5.89
CA THR A 717 -32.06 18.62 7.07
C THR A 717 -31.06 18.37 8.21
N ASN A 718 -30.55 19.44 8.79
CA ASN A 718 -29.67 19.41 9.95
C ASN A 718 -30.06 20.56 10.90
N ASP A 719 -30.85 20.25 11.92
CA ASP A 719 -31.37 21.24 12.87
C ASP A 719 -30.25 21.93 13.68
N ALA A 720 -29.16 21.26 13.92
CA ALA A 720 -28.06 21.83 14.67
C ALA A 720 -27.29 22.89 13.85
N LEU A 721 -27.32 22.79 12.53
CA LEU A 721 -26.78 23.79 11.62
C LEU A 721 -27.80 24.86 11.21
N ASP A 722 -29.06 24.78 11.70
CA ASP A 722 -30.22 25.62 11.28
C ASP A 722 -30.46 25.51 9.76
N VAL A 723 -30.40 24.29 9.22
CA VAL A 723 -30.56 23.96 7.80
C VAL A 723 -31.80 23.10 7.60
N SER A 724 -32.67 23.47 6.65
CA SER A 724 -33.92 22.77 6.34
C SER A 724 -34.05 22.53 4.83
N GLY A 725 -33.71 21.32 4.39
CA GLY A 725 -33.80 20.89 3.00
C GLY A 725 -32.61 21.27 2.12
N MET A 726 -32.63 20.73 0.89
CA MET A 726 -31.49 20.78 -0.03
C MET A 726 -30.98 22.19 -0.34
N ASP A 727 -31.88 23.13 -0.66
CA ASP A 727 -31.48 24.51 -1.05
C ASP A 727 -30.70 25.22 0.06
N ASP A 728 -31.10 25.03 1.32
CA ASP A 728 -30.42 25.64 2.46
C ASP A 728 -29.07 24.93 2.74
N MET A 729 -29.02 23.61 2.59
CA MET A 729 -27.80 22.82 2.76
C MET A 729 -26.76 23.21 1.72
N LEU A 730 -27.14 23.32 0.44
CA LEU A 730 -26.23 23.73 -0.61
C LEU A 730 -25.65 25.13 -0.38
N LYS A 731 -26.52 26.12 0.02
CA LYS A 731 -26.05 27.48 0.35
C LYS A 731 -25.13 27.50 1.54
N ARG A 732 -25.48 26.78 2.60
CA ARG A 732 -24.68 26.69 3.81
C ARG A 732 -23.31 26.10 3.49
N SER A 733 -23.26 24.98 2.78
CA SER A 733 -21.99 24.32 2.41
C SER A 733 -21.13 25.18 1.48
N ALA A 734 -21.71 25.98 0.59
CA ALA A 734 -20.95 26.92 -0.24
C ALA A 734 -20.26 28.01 0.60
N ILE A 735 -20.97 28.55 1.61
CA ILE A 735 -20.41 29.56 2.52
C ILE A 735 -19.27 28.94 3.34
N ASP A 736 -19.53 27.80 3.98
CA ASP A 736 -18.55 27.13 4.84
C ASP A 736 -17.30 26.71 4.05
N ALA A 737 -17.46 26.22 2.81
CA ALA A 737 -16.33 25.86 1.93
C ALA A 737 -15.51 27.10 1.52
N THR A 738 -16.16 28.21 1.27
CA THR A 738 -15.46 29.47 0.94
C THR A 738 -14.67 29.97 2.13
N GLU A 739 -15.28 30.04 3.32
CA GLU A 739 -14.59 30.41 4.57
C GLU A 739 -13.39 29.50 4.82
N ARG A 740 -13.55 28.19 4.65
CA ARG A 740 -12.44 27.23 4.81
C ARG A 740 -11.30 27.46 3.84
N LEU A 741 -11.59 27.74 2.56
CA LEU A 741 -10.53 28.05 1.58
C LEU A 741 -9.83 29.37 1.84
N VAL A 742 -10.56 30.38 2.30
CA VAL A 742 -9.95 31.65 2.74
C VAL A 742 -8.97 31.41 3.90
N GLU A 743 -9.32 30.56 4.86
CA GLU A 743 -8.42 30.18 5.95
C GLU A 743 -7.19 29.42 5.44
N LEU A 744 -7.36 28.50 4.48
CA LEU A 744 -6.28 27.65 3.97
C LEU A 744 -5.37 28.35 2.97
N GLN A 745 -5.90 29.15 2.06
CA GLN A 745 -5.17 29.73 0.92
C GLN A 745 -5.30 31.27 0.77
N GLY A 746 -6.03 31.94 1.68
CA GLY A 746 -6.23 33.39 1.69
C GLY A 746 -7.41 33.88 0.84
N ASP A 747 -7.68 35.19 0.89
CA ASP A 747 -8.88 35.88 0.44
C ASP A 747 -8.94 36.20 -1.07
N THR A 748 -8.14 35.55 -1.89
CA THR A 748 -8.09 35.80 -3.34
C THR A 748 -8.43 34.51 -4.10
N PRO A 749 -9.73 34.28 -4.44
CA PRO A 749 -10.17 33.02 -5.03
C PRO A 749 -9.42 32.58 -6.30
N GLU A 750 -9.00 33.53 -7.15
CA GLU A 750 -8.27 33.24 -8.39
C GLU A 750 -6.83 32.73 -8.13
N ARG A 751 -6.34 32.79 -6.89
CA ARG A 751 -5.04 32.28 -6.49
C ARG A 751 -5.09 30.92 -5.81
N TRP A 752 -6.27 30.44 -5.50
CA TRP A 752 -6.43 29.09 -4.97
C TRP A 752 -5.90 28.08 -5.98
N ASN A 753 -5.38 27.00 -5.51
CA ASN A 753 -4.87 25.95 -6.37
C ASN A 753 -4.99 24.60 -5.65
N TRP A 754 -5.41 23.58 -6.39
CA TRP A 754 -5.64 22.26 -5.86
C TRP A 754 -4.37 21.65 -5.28
N GLY A 755 -3.26 21.63 -5.99
CA GLY A 755 -2.01 21.03 -5.57
C GLY A 755 -1.30 21.76 -4.40
N GLY A 756 -1.81 22.93 -3.96
CA GLY A 756 -1.39 23.57 -2.73
C GLY A 756 -2.07 23.01 -1.49
N LEU A 757 -3.24 22.37 -1.66
CA LEU A 757 -3.95 21.58 -0.65
C LEU A 757 -3.59 20.11 -0.81
N HIS A 758 -3.71 19.62 -2.03
CA HIS A 758 -3.48 18.24 -2.45
C HIS A 758 -2.00 18.01 -2.76
N ALA A 759 -1.20 18.08 -1.72
CA ALA A 759 0.23 17.90 -1.82
C ALA A 759 0.61 16.48 -1.38
N LEU A 760 1.56 15.88 -2.10
CA LEU A 760 2.12 14.56 -1.80
C LEU A 760 3.32 14.70 -0.87
N PRO A 761 3.22 14.37 0.41
CA PRO A 761 4.37 14.15 1.27
C PRO A 761 4.91 12.75 0.99
N LEU A 762 6.17 12.63 0.61
CA LEU A 762 6.86 11.34 0.63
C LEU A 762 7.50 11.16 2.00
N VAL A 763 6.87 10.32 2.79
CA VAL A 763 7.25 10.03 4.18
C VAL A 763 7.96 8.67 4.22
N ASN A 764 9.07 8.59 4.92
CA ASN A 764 9.77 7.33 5.13
C ASN A 764 9.01 6.48 6.16
N ASP A 765 8.70 5.24 5.81
CA ASP A 765 7.84 4.36 6.60
C ASP A 765 8.34 4.11 8.03
N THR A 766 9.65 4.18 8.25
CA THR A 766 10.24 3.87 9.56
C THR A 766 10.57 5.10 10.40
N PHE A 767 11.24 6.08 9.78
CA PHE A 767 11.79 7.24 10.49
C PHE A 767 11.12 8.56 10.14
N GLY A 768 10.20 8.54 9.20
CA GLY A 768 9.54 9.73 8.67
C GLY A 768 8.56 10.38 9.63
N THR A 769 8.07 9.63 10.62
CA THR A 769 7.11 10.06 11.66
C THR A 769 7.70 9.91 13.07
N SER A 770 9.03 9.96 13.21
CA SER A 770 9.73 9.72 14.47
C SER A 770 9.46 10.75 15.57
N GLY A 771 8.81 11.88 15.29
CA GLY A 771 8.67 13.02 16.19
C GLY A 771 9.97 13.81 16.41
N ILE A 772 11.06 13.45 15.69
CA ILE A 772 12.37 14.09 15.78
C ILE A 772 12.68 14.79 14.45
N ALA A 773 12.30 16.06 14.34
CA ALA A 773 12.38 16.82 13.09
C ALA A 773 13.72 16.70 12.30
N PRO A 774 14.92 16.63 12.90
CA PRO A 774 16.15 16.38 12.15
C PRO A 774 16.22 15.00 11.50
N ILE A 775 15.65 13.96 12.11
CA ILE A 775 15.59 12.60 11.56
C ILE A 775 14.60 12.59 10.41
N GLU A 776 13.41 13.08 10.61
CA GLU A 776 12.38 13.18 9.57
C GLU A 776 12.88 13.93 8.33
N TRP A 777 13.58 15.05 8.54
CA TRP A 777 14.20 15.83 7.46
C TRP A 777 15.26 15.04 6.67
N LEU A 778 15.96 14.10 7.28
CA LEU A 778 16.95 13.27 6.59
C LEU A 778 16.27 12.33 5.58
N PHE A 779 15.15 11.74 5.95
CA PHE A 779 14.51 10.67 5.21
C PHE A 779 13.34 11.13 4.33
N ASN A 780 12.51 12.07 4.79
CA ASN A 780 11.34 12.55 4.06
C ASN A 780 11.68 13.46 2.88
N ARG A 781 10.81 13.50 1.87
CA ARG A 781 10.90 14.38 0.70
C ARG A 781 9.56 15.05 0.43
N GLY A 782 9.59 16.12 -0.34
CA GLY A 782 8.39 16.89 -0.70
C GLY A 782 8.07 18.00 0.32
N PRO A 783 6.78 18.39 0.47
CA PRO A 783 5.65 17.89 -0.32
C PRO A 783 5.69 18.33 -1.80
N TYR A 784 5.16 17.48 -2.68
CA TYR A 784 5.04 17.76 -4.12
C TYR A 784 3.60 18.13 -4.45
N SER A 785 3.40 19.17 -5.25
CA SER A 785 2.08 19.59 -5.72
C SER A 785 1.59 18.64 -6.80
N VAL A 786 0.46 17.97 -6.61
CA VAL A 786 -0.09 17.00 -7.57
C VAL A 786 -1.53 17.32 -7.96
N GLY A 787 -1.95 16.84 -9.12
CA GLY A 787 -3.34 16.82 -9.56
C GLY A 787 -3.94 15.44 -9.35
N GLY A 788 -5.21 15.22 -9.69
CA GLY A 788 -5.93 13.99 -9.51
C GLY A 788 -6.85 14.01 -8.30
N GLY A 789 -7.14 12.86 -7.72
CA GLY A 789 -8.05 12.71 -6.58
C GLY A 789 -8.55 11.29 -6.43
N SER A 790 -9.41 11.05 -5.44
CA SER A 790 -10.07 9.76 -5.22
C SER A 790 -11.08 9.47 -6.34
N SER A 791 -11.20 8.21 -6.76
CA SER A 791 -12.08 7.76 -7.85
C SER A 791 -11.89 8.48 -9.20
N VAL A 792 -10.70 9.06 -9.43
CA VAL A 792 -10.22 9.66 -10.66
C VAL A 792 -9.20 8.73 -11.31
N VAL A 793 -9.03 8.71 -12.62
CA VAL A 793 -8.10 7.79 -13.30
C VAL A 793 -6.67 8.01 -12.81
N ASN A 794 -6.19 9.28 -12.76
CA ASN A 794 -4.96 9.63 -12.05
C ASN A 794 -5.25 9.65 -10.54
N ALA A 795 -5.26 8.48 -9.93
CA ALA A 795 -5.74 8.26 -8.57
C ALA A 795 -4.69 8.66 -7.53
N THR A 796 -4.61 9.94 -7.25
CA THR A 796 -3.92 10.50 -6.10
C THR A 796 -4.94 10.69 -4.98
N GLY A 797 -5.19 9.64 -4.19
CA GLY A 797 -6.27 9.60 -3.21
C GLY A 797 -6.03 10.51 -1.99
N TRP A 798 -7.13 10.94 -1.38
CA TRP A 798 -7.16 11.67 -0.12
C TRP A 798 -8.46 11.31 0.63
N SER A 799 -8.52 11.47 1.95
CA SER A 799 -9.67 11.06 2.77
C SER A 799 -10.62 12.22 3.06
N LEU A 800 -11.94 11.98 2.84
CA LEU A 800 -12.99 12.89 3.30
C LEU A 800 -12.92 13.05 4.82
N GLY A 801 -13.29 14.22 5.30
CA GLY A 801 -13.29 14.48 6.72
C GLY A 801 -11.89 14.78 7.31
N SER A 802 -10.81 14.63 6.54
CA SER A 802 -9.43 14.92 6.95
C SER A 802 -8.90 16.22 6.34
N ASP A 803 -7.59 16.34 6.17
CA ASP A 803 -6.97 17.32 5.29
C ASP A 803 -7.01 16.79 3.83
N PHE A 804 -6.49 17.57 2.88
CA PHE A 804 -6.52 17.21 1.47
C PHE A 804 -5.20 16.58 0.98
N ALA A 805 -4.29 16.24 1.91
CA ALA A 805 -3.01 15.67 1.56
C ALA A 805 -3.18 14.34 0.82
N THR A 806 -2.30 14.09 -0.14
CA THR A 806 -2.30 12.84 -0.90
C THR A 806 -1.78 11.71 -0.04
N ILE A 807 -2.54 10.63 0.08
CA ILE A 807 -2.20 9.43 0.87
C ILE A 807 -1.97 8.19 0.00
N THR A 808 -2.72 8.03 -1.09
CA THR A 808 -2.56 6.94 -2.05
C THR A 808 -2.22 7.49 -3.43
N VAL A 809 -1.45 6.74 -4.21
CA VAL A 809 -0.91 7.20 -5.48
C VAL A 809 -0.75 6.05 -6.49
N PRO A 810 -0.73 6.30 -7.80
CA PRO A 810 -0.13 5.38 -8.75
C PRO A 810 1.33 5.11 -8.36
N SER A 811 1.58 4.01 -7.63
CA SER A 811 2.90 3.69 -7.06
C SER A 811 3.96 3.40 -8.13
N MET A 812 3.51 2.98 -9.31
CA MET A 812 4.26 2.94 -10.56
C MET A 812 3.30 3.16 -11.73
N ARG A 813 3.82 3.42 -12.93
CA ARG A 813 3.07 3.40 -14.19
C ARG A 813 3.85 2.64 -15.24
N MET A 814 3.16 1.83 -16.06
CA MET A 814 3.75 1.22 -17.23
C MET A 814 2.77 1.23 -18.43
N VAL A 815 3.34 1.31 -19.62
CA VAL A 815 2.66 1.03 -20.90
C VAL A 815 3.60 0.17 -21.75
N ILE A 816 3.23 -1.08 -21.97
CA ILE A 816 4.02 -2.04 -22.72
C ILE A 816 3.56 -2.08 -24.18
N ASP A 817 4.50 -1.93 -25.09
CA ASP A 817 4.29 -2.11 -26.54
C ASP A 817 4.77 -3.51 -26.96
N LEU A 818 3.85 -4.39 -27.29
CA LEU A 818 4.16 -5.76 -27.72
C LEU A 818 4.86 -5.82 -29.09
N SER A 819 4.98 -4.69 -29.78
CA SER A 819 5.75 -4.59 -31.03
C SER A 819 7.23 -4.23 -30.81
N ASP A 820 7.54 -3.56 -29.71
CA ASP A 820 8.87 -3.05 -29.39
C ASP A 820 9.01 -2.83 -27.87
N PHE A 821 9.53 -3.80 -27.15
CA PHE A 821 9.70 -3.70 -25.69
C PHE A 821 10.64 -2.57 -25.27
N ASP A 822 11.65 -2.23 -26.08
CA ASP A 822 12.58 -1.12 -25.79
C ASP A 822 11.91 0.26 -25.87
N ALA A 823 10.76 0.37 -26.56
CA ALA A 823 9.94 1.58 -26.64
C ALA A 823 8.89 1.68 -25.54
N SER A 824 8.69 0.62 -24.74
CA SER A 824 7.74 0.59 -23.64
C SER A 824 8.06 1.67 -22.61
N GLY A 825 7.01 2.31 -22.07
CA GLY A 825 7.15 3.42 -21.13
C GLY A 825 6.95 3.00 -19.69
N TRP A 826 7.83 3.45 -18.80
CA TRP A 826 7.84 3.09 -17.39
C TRP A 826 8.04 4.31 -16.50
N ASN A 827 7.49 4.28 -15.31
CA ASN A 827 7.73 5.28 -14.28
C ASN A 827 7.57 4.66 -12.89
N HIS A 828 8.38 5.12 -11.94
CA HIS A 828 8.35 4.74 -10.54
C HIS A 828 8.10 5.96 -9.66
N LEU A 829 7.36 5.81 -8.56
CA LEU A 829 7.05 6.92 -7.66
C LEU A 829 8.30 7.60 -7.11
N THR A 830 9.29 6.83 -6.70
CA THR A 830 10.51 7.32 -6.03
C THR A 830 11.75 7.05 -6.90
N GLY A 831 12.60 6.13 -6.54
CA GLY A 831 13.78 5.69 -7.28
C GLY A 831 14.21 4.30 -6.85
N THR A 832 15.24 3.76 -7.48
CA THR A 832 15.69 2.39 -7.26
C THR A 832 16.27 2.19 -5.85
N SER A 833 17.00 3.19 -5.33
CA SER A 833 17.72 3.10 -4.06
C SER A 833 16.84 3.43 -2.84
N GLY A 834 16.94 2.65 -1.77
CA GLY A 834 16.39 2.96 -0.45
C GLY A 834 17.26 3.93 0.36
N HIS A 835 18.49 4.18 -0.05
CA HIS A 835 19.41 5.02 0.70
C HIS A 835 19.09 6.52 0.54
N ALA A 836 18.70 7.19 1.63
CA ALA A 836 18.20 8.58 1.65
C ALA A 836 19.14 9.63 1.04
N PHE A 837 20.44 9.35 0.91
CA PHE A 837 21.45 10.24 0.32
C PHE A 837 21.91 9.81 -1.07
N HIS A 838 21.40 8.69 -1.61
CA HIS A 838 21.75 8.24 -2.95
C HIS A 838 21.06 9.10 -4.01
N SER A 839 21.69 9.27 -5.19
CA SER A 839 21.13 10.02 -6.32
C SER A 839 19.81 9.43 -6.81
N ASN A 840 19.66 8.10 -6.76
CA ASN A 840 18.46 7.38 -7.21
C ASN A 840 17.45 7.10 -6.06
N TYR A 841 17.38 7.99 -5.05
CA TYR A 841 16.38 7.87 -3.98
C TYR A 841 14.99 8.35 -4.42
N VAL A 842 14.93 9.52 -5.11
CA VAL A 842 13.68 10.15 -5.59
C VAL A 842 13.84 10.75 -7.00
N ASP A 843 14.74 10.24 -7.80
CA ASP A 843 15.08 10.81 -9.11
C ASP A 843 14.01 10.60 -10.18
N GLN A 844 13.07 9.66 -9.99
CA GLN A 844 11.92 9.46 -10.89
C GLN A 844 10.68 10.25 -10.46
N THR A 845 10.64 10.84 -9.25
CA THR A 845 9.46 11.51 -8.69
C THR A 845 8.98 12.71 -9.53
N GLU A 846 9.90 13.50 -10.12
CA GLU A 846 9.53 14.64 -10.95
C GLU A 846 8.82 14.20 -12.25
N ALA A 847 9.31 13.15 -12.90
CA ALA A 847 8.67 12.56 -14.08
C ALA A 847 7.33 11.91 -13.68
N TRP A 848 7.28 11.23 -12.52
CA TRP A 848 6.07 10.65 -11.98
C TRP A 848 4.98 11.71 -11.75
N GLN A 849 5.31 12.85 -11.15
CA GLN A 849 4.38 13.95 -10.88
C GLN A 849 3.71 14.49 -12.17
N GLN A 850 4.41 14.40 -13.30
CA GLN A 850 3.93 14.83 -14.61
C GLN A 850 3.30 13.69 -15.42
N ALA A 851 3.17 12.51 -14.86
CA ALA A 851 2.78 11.28 -15.53
C ALA A 851 3.59 11.03 -16.82
N GLU A 852 4.89 11.39 -16.82
CA GLU A 852 5.81 11.10 -17.90
C GLU A 852 6.32 9.66 -17.77
N LEU A 853 6.41 8.95 -18.89
CA LEU A 853 6.96 7.61 -18.97
C LEU A 853 8.33 7.66 -19.65
N THR A 854 9.29 6.91 -19.09
CA THR A 854 10.65 6.79 -19.60
C THR A 854 10.81 5.42 -20.27
N PRO A 855 11.37 5.31 -21.48
CA PRO A 855 11.74 4.04 -22.07
C PRO A 855 12.74 3.28 -21.20
N TRP A 856 12.56 1.99 -21.08
CA TRP A 856 13.48 1.10 -20.35
C TRP A 856 13.99 0.01 -21.28
N ALA A 857 15.31 -0.08 -21.42
CA ALA A 857 15.98 -1.02 -22.32
C ALA A 857 15.74 -2.47 -21.90
N PHE A 858 15.32 -3.31 -22.84
CA PHE A 858 15.07 -4.74 -22.65
C PHE A 858 16.01 -5.62 -23.48
N THR A 859 16.22 -5.25 -24.76
CA THR A 859 17.08 -6.03 -25.63
C THR A 859 18.57 -5.88 -25.24
N PRO A 860 19.43 -6.89 -25.48
CA PRO A 860 20.83 -6.83 -25.06
C PRO A 860 21.58 -5.63 -25.63
N ASP A 861 21.34 -5.26 -26.91
CA ASP A 861 22.00 -4.11 -27.54
C ASP A 861 21.54 -2.78 -26.90
N ALA A 862 20.27 -2.68 -26.50
CA ALA A 862 19.73 -1.49 -25.84
C ALA A 862 20.22 -1.39 -24.38
N VAL A 863 20.28 -2.51 -23.66
CA VAL A 863 20.84 -2.59 -22.30
C VAL A 863 22.31 -2.15 -22.30
N ASP A 864 23.14 -2.71 -23.22
CA ASP A 864 24.54 -2.31 -23.36
C ASP A 864 24.70 -0.81 -23.68
N ALA A 865 23.78 -0.25 -24.47
CA ALA A 865 23.83 1.16 -24.84
C ALA A 865 23.38 2.11 -23.72
N SER A 866 22.49 1.69 -22.83
CA SER A 866 21.94 2.47 -21.72
C SER A 866 22.74 2.35 -20.42
N ALA A 867 23.57 1.30 -20.29
CA ALA A 867 24.33 1.02 -19.08
C ALA A 867 25.31 2.15 -18.73
N THR A 868 25.22 2.68 -17.50
CA THR A 868 26.15 3.65 -16.93
C THR A 868 27.15 2.99 -15.98
N ASP A 869 26.71 1.93 -15.31
CA ASP A 869 27.49 1.18 -14.34
C ASP A 869 27.43 -0.32 -14.63
N THR A 870 28.52 -1.02 -14.35
CA THR A 870 28.61 -2.47 -14.51
C THR A 870 29.38 -3.07 -13.35
N LEU A 871 28.67 -3.90 -12.58
CA LEU A 871 29.22 -4.73 -11.52
C LEU A 871 29.30 -6.17 -12.00
N VAL A 872 30.45 -6.80 -11.74
CA VAL A 872 30.67 -8.21 -12.03
C VAL A 872 30.82 -8.96 -10.72
N LEU A 873 29.89 -9.88 -10.44
CA LEU A 873 30.02 -10.80 -9.33
C LEU A 873 30.76 -12.06 -9.81
N THR A 874 31.82 -12.45 -9.10
CA THR A 874 32.64 -13.62 -9.44
C THR A 874 32.67 -14.62 -8.29
N PRO A 875 32.72 -15.94 -8.55
CA PRO A 875 32.86 -16.94 -7.49
C PRO A 875 34.12 -16.66 -6.65
N ALA A 876 33.97 -16.63 -5.32
CA ALA A 876 35.12 -16.61 -4.41
C ALA A 876 35.75 -18.01 -4.30
N ASP A 877 37.09 -18.09 -4.14
CA ASP A 877 37.84 -19.33 -4.00
C ASP A 877 37.48 -20.15 -2.73
#